data_40fab192fcff5a44d52b893cdbc67544
#
_entry.id   40fab192fcff5a44d52b893cdbc67544
#
_cell.length_a   1.000
_cell.length_b   1.000
_cell.length_c   1.000
_cell.angle_alpha   90.00
_cell.angle_beta   90.00
_cell.angle_gamma   90.00
#
_symmetry.space_group_name_H-M   'P 1'
#
loop_
_entity.id
_entity.type
_entity.pdbx_description
1 polymer ?
#
loop_
_entity_poly.entity_id
_entity_poly.type
_entity_poly.pdbx_seq_one_letter_code
_entity_poly.pdbx_strand_id
1 'polypeptide(L)'
;MLTARHFCSAALALLFTAGCNSNTLGGDADLGMSMDPPPVADVLDVQPAAQQSLQITVGQQPATVPYTATLNGQPCAALWSVDRSDVGYVTPGPAAGTAFVPRGLASGLATIKATCSGQTLTRQVMVTITGTQNGVNPSVPGQVNQVPKTVGDLTSGGGVGGVGGEGLGVAVTDQATLDALKNPTMNGAAQGLTFLYPYDATVWPRGILAPLLQWRWSLSDADAVKIDISNTSGSFLWSGTFGRPAILATTKGPFIRHPIPQDVWDMATSSAGGRTASGQPERLTVKLTIAKGGVGYGPVTETWGVANARLTGTIYYQSYGTLLAQNSGGAIGGNKMFGGAILSIRVGDTGPKLLAGANGTETQCRTCHSVAANGSRLVTQRGDNYGVSAGYTITPTGATETPLTNGATFPAVYPDGSMALAPSGALLTLPSAPMSMAVQGLSQVATNLGTPTFGPAGDILAFNPMVSASISNPTQKLLVMNYSAANKSVANPVVVVDDTGQAATKRPGWPAVFPDGKAVIFHHQLAAGLDGNTDGAMFTRKGAKAELAWTSTSDAKSVTSLNQLNGRDASGTSYLPKLPTASTLVCTADGAQVGAGSGMDVDHSSDPSLNYEPTVNPVATGGYAWVVFTSRRMYGNVATIPPFCSDPRGVDLVQNITTKKLWVAAVDINGTIGTDPSHPAFYLPAQEILAGNSRGFWVLDPCKADGGSCLSGDQCCGGYCNSSDNGSLTCSSTPSNQCSGVQEKCTTSANCCDSSNRCINGFCTQPTIG
;
A
#
# COMPACT_ATOMS: atom_id res chain seq x y z
N MET A 1 9.14 5.31 -56.51
CA MET A 1 7.95 5.98 -57.06
C MET A 1 7.27 6.60 -55.84
N LEU A 2 7.64 7.82 -55.50
CA LEU A 2 6.99 9.11 -55.78
C LEU A 2 5.46 9.02 -55.61
N THR A 3 4.87 9.70 -54.62
CA THR A 3 4.51 11.12 -54.65
C THR A 3 4.09 11.64 -53.27
N ALA A 4 4.65 12.79 -52.92
CA ALA A 4 4.24 13.66 -51.81
C ALA A 4 2.99 14.47 -52.16
N ARG A 5 2.16 14.83 -51.18
CA ARG A 5 1.27 16.00 -51.23
C ARG A 5 1.26 16.76 -49.91
N HIS A 6 1.73 17.98 -50.03
CA HIS A 6 1.59 19.06 -49.05
C HIS A 6 0.13 19.49 -48.91
N PHE A 7 -0.29 19.92 -47.70
CA PHE A 7 -1.36 20.86 -47.54
C PHE A 7 -0.97 21.98 -46.56
N CYS A 8 -1.11 23.20 -47.07
CA CYS A 8 -0.85 24.47 -46.40
C CYS A 8 -1.86 24.79 -45.31
N SER A 9 -1.34 25.39 -44.24
CA SER A 9 -2.14 26.13 -43.25
C SER A 9 -2.53 27.50 -43.77
N ALA A 10 -3.80 27.88 -43.62
CA ALA A 10 -4.28 29.24 -43.80
C ALA A 10 -4.64 29.86 -42.46
N ALA A 11 -3.90 30.89 -42.06
CA ALA A 11 -4.25 31.76 -40.94
C ALA A 11 -5.22 32.84 -41.40
N LEU A 12 -6.33 33.00 -40.69
CA LEU A 12 -7.34 34.05 -40.93
C LEU A 12 -7.09 35.21 -39.96
N ALA A 13 -6.62 36.32 -40.46
CA ALA A 13 -6.53 37.57 -39.73
C ALA A 13 -7.81 38.42 -39.98
N LEU A 14 -8.53 38.77 -38.92
CA LEU A 14 -9.62 39.73 -38.98
C LEU A 14 -9.10 41.13 -38.69
N LEU A 15 -9.15 42.00 -39.72
CA LEU A 15 -8.97 43.45 -39.61
C LEU A 15 -10.32 44.09 -39.29
N PHE A 16 -10.40 44.84 -38.19
CA PHE A 16 -11.47 45.81 -37.97
C PHE A 16 -11.02 47.18 -38.48
N THR A 17 -11.70 47.70 -39.48
CA THR A 17 -11.56 49.09 -39.96
C THR A 17 -12.49 49.97 -39.14
N ALA A 18 -11.92 50.96 -38.47
CA ALA A 18 -12.67 52.05 -37.88
C ALA A 18 -12.92 53.16 -38.94
N GLY A 19 -14.18 53.45 -39.21
CA GLY A 19 -14.57 54.58 -40.06
C GLY A 19 -14.62 55.85 -39.23
N CYS A 20 -13.89 56.86 -39.66
CA CYS A 20 -14.02 58.22 -39.17
C CYS A 20 -15.24 58.88 -39.79
N ASN A 21 -16.10 59.48 -38.96
CA ASN A 21 -17.08 60.54 -39.43
C ASN A 21 -16.83 61.80 -38.62
N SER A 22 -16.40 62.80 -39.31
CA SER A 22 -16.21 64.16 -38.82
C SER A 22 -17.54 64.93 -38.78
N ASN A 23 -17.94 65.49 -37.64
CA ASN A 23 -18.81 66.62 -37.54
C ASN A 23 -18.30 67.60 -36.48
N THR A 24 -17.82 68.71 -36.94
CA THR A 24 -17.47 69.91 -36.17
C THR A 24 -18.73 70.60 -35.65
N LEU A 25 -18.76 70.89 -34.35
CA LEU A 25 -19.37 72.12 -33.79
C LEU A 25 -18.69 72.41 -32.43
N GLY A 26 -18.27 73.68 -32.30
CA GLY A 26 -17.47 74.19 -31.23
C GLY A 26 -18.23 74.35 -29.89
N GLY A 27 -17.47 74.44 -28.83
CA GLY A 27 -17.94 74.83 -27.51
C GLY A 27 -16.77 74.61 -26.50
N ASP A 28 -16.05 75.68 -26.17
CA ASP A 28 -15.06 75.72 -25.10
C ASP A 28 -15.71 75.31 -23.77
N ALA A 29 -15.23 74.23 -23.17
CA ALA A 29 -15.30 74.02 -21.75
C ALA A 29 -14.00 73.29 -21.31
N ASP A 30 -13.14 74.09 -20.74
CA ASP A 30 -11.92 73.64 -20.02
C ASP A 30 -12.34 72.78 -18.83
N LEU A 31 -12.40 71.43 -19.02
CA LEU A 31 -12.47 70.44 -17.95
C LEU A 31 -11.09 69.81 -17.82
N GLY A 32 -10.31 70.42 -16.96
CA GLY A 32 -9.08 69.78 -16.44
C GLY A 32 -9.38 68.41 -15.91
N MET A 33 -9.32 67.37 -16.76
CA MET A 33 -9.21 65.99 -16.30
C MET A 33 -7.82 65.82 -15.67
N SER A 34 -7.79 65.88 -14.35
CA SER A 34 -6.71 65.27 -13.57
C SER A 34 -6.70 63.80 -13.95
N MET A 35 -5.77 63.40 -14.82
CA MET A 35 -5.43 61.98 -14.96
C MET A 35 -4.76 61.60 -13.65
N ASP A 36 -5.54 60.98 -12.74
CA ASP A 36 -4.92 60.24 -11.65
C ASP A 36 -3.94 59.22 -12.27
N PRO A 37 -2.70 59.20 -11.81
CA PRO A 37 -1.76 58.16 -12.29
C PRO A 37 -2.39 56.81 -12.05
N PRO A 38 -2.22 55.84 -12.98
CA PRO A 38 -2.79 54.51 -12.79
C PRO A 38 -2.36 54.00 -11.41
N PRO A 39 -3.24 53.36 -10.65
CA PRO A 39 -2.93 52.88 -9.33
C PRO A 39 -1.65 52.03 -9.41
N VAL A 40 -0.64 52.45 -8.65
CA VAL A 40 0.60 51.65 -8.53
C VAL A 40 0.18 50.29 -7.99
N ALA A 41 0.48 49.26 -8.75
CA ALA A 41 0.13 47.89 -8.32
C ALA A 41 0.83 47.59 -6.97
N ASP A 42 0.06 47.11 -6.03
CA ASP A 42 0.60 46.70 -4.74
C ASP A 42 1.73 45.66 -4.91
N VAL A 43 2.86 45.90 -4.27
CA VAL A 43 4.04 45.03 -4.33
C VAL A 43 4.20 44.34 -2.97
N LEU A 44 3.90 43.02 -2.97
CA LEU A 44 4.18 42.17 -1.84
C LEU A 44 5.66 41.70 -1.91
N ASP A 45 6.41 41.88 -0.82
CA ASP A 45 7.73 41.30 -0.65
C ASP A 45 7.80 40.39 0.57
N VAL A 46 8.58 39.32 0.48
CA VAL A 46 8.79 38.31 1.55
C VAL A 46 10.27 38.05 1.70
N GLN A 47 10.81 38.29 2.87
CA GLN A 47 12.22 38.10 3.19
C GLN A 47 12.43 36.93 4.16
N PRO A 48 13.50 36.15 4.00
CA PRO A 48 14.55 36.23 2.98
C PRO A 48 14.03 35.85 1.58
N ALA A 49 14.49 36.59 0.55
CA ALA A 49 14.07 36.38 -0.83
C ALA A 49 14.73 35.12 -1.46
N ALA A 50 15.99 34.85 -1.08
CA ALA A 50 16.72 33.69 -1.58
C ALA A 50 16.21 32.38 -0.94
N GLN A 51 16.29 31.28 -1.71
CA GLN A 51 16.05 29.95 -1.16
C GLN A 51 16.95 29.71 0.05
N GLN A 52 16.35 29.23 1.13
CA GLN A 52 17.07 28.87 2.35
C GLN A 52 17.43 27.37 2.31
N SER A 53 18.51 26.99 3.04
CA SER A 53 18.95 25.61 3.19
C SER A 53 19.16 25.29 4.67
N LEU A 54 18.54 24.22 5.13
CA LEU A 54 18.69 23.69 6.48
C LEU A 54 19.29 22.29 6.42
N GLN A 55 20.35 22.07 7.21
CA GLN A 55 20.92 20.76 7.42
C GLN A 55 20.56 20.25 8.82
N ILE A 56 20.06 19.01 8.88
CA ILE A 56 19.66 18.34 10.12
C ILE A 56 20.46 17.04 10.22
N THR A 57 21.12 16.84 11.35
CA THR A 57 21.68 15.55 11.71
C THR A 57 20.64 14.81 12.56
N VAL A 58 20.39 13.54 12.23
CA VAL A 58 19.42 12.69 12.97
C VAL A 58 19.73 12.76 14.49
N GLY A 59 18.70 13.05 15.29
CA GLY A 59 18.80 13.19 16.74
C GLY A 59 19.18 14.59 17.24
N GLN A 60 19.42 15.57 16.35
CA GLN A 60 19.67 16.96 16.74
C GLN A 60 18.43 17.83 16.53
N GLN A 61 18.31 18.88 17.37
CA GLN A 61 17.26 19.90 17.22
C GLN A 61 17.51 20.74 15.96
N PRO A 62 16.53 20.84 15.05
CA PRO A 62 16.69 21.63 13.85
C PRO A 62 16.61 23.13 14.11
N ALA A 63 17.37 23.92 13.34
CA ALA A 63 17.26 25.38 13.30
C ALA A 63 15.95 25.79 12.60
N THR A 64 15.49 27.03 12.88
CA THR A 64 14.29 27.61 12.22
C THR A 64 14.73 28.73 11.26
N VAL A 65 13.88 29.03 10.25
CA VAL A 65 14.08 30.14 9.31
C VAL A 65 12.99 31.20 9.52
N PRO A 66 13.31 32.40 10.00
CA PRO A 66 12.33 33.47 10.12
C PRO A 66 11.98 34.06 8.75
N TYR A 67 10.70 34.39 8.54
CA TYR A 67 10.18 35.10 7.38
C TYR A 67 9.41 36.34 7.78
N THR A 68 9.49 37.41 6.98
CA THR A 68 8.71 38.63 7.14
C THR A 68 8.06 39.04 5.82
N ALA A 69 6.84 39.59 5.89
CA ALA A 69 6.11 40.08 4.75
C ALA A 69 5.88 41.59 4.82
N THR A 70 6.13 42.30 3.74
CA THR A 70 5.81 43.72 3.56
C THR A 70 4.99 43.96 2.30
N LEU A 71 4.04 44.88 2.37
CA LEU A 71 3.28 45.38 1.21
C LEU A 71 3.67 46.86 1.00
N ASN A 72 4.19 47.19 -0.19
CA ASN A 72 4.70 48.53 -0.47
C ASN A 72 5.73 49.01 0.57
N GLY A 73 6.54 48.11 1.09
CA GLY A 73 7.58 48.40 2.10
C GLY A 73 7.05 48.51 3.55
N GLN A 74 5.75 48.37 3.79
CA GLN A 74 5.18 48.41 5.14
C GLN A 74 4.86 46.97 5.63
N PRO A 75 5.04 46.67 6.92
CA PRO A 75 4.71 45.37 7.48
C PRO A 75 3.29 44.96 7.12
N CYS A 76 3.10 43.75 6.58
CA CYS A 76 1.82 43.21 6.14
C CYS A 76 1.43 42.00 6.95
N ALA A 77 0.23 41.98 7.53
CA ALA A 77 -0.32 40.81 8.22
C ALA A 77 -0.71 39.74 7.21
N ALA A 78 0.28 38.98 6.72
CA ALA A 78 0.11 37.95 5.72
C ALA A 78 -0.46 36.66 6.31
N LEU A 79 -1.27 35.95 5.53
CA LEU A 79 -1.65 34.56 5.78
C LEU A 79 -0.50 33.67 5.29
N TRP A 80 0.04 32.87 6.21
CA TRP A 80 1.17 31.99 5.96
C TRP A 80 0.74 30.54 5.82
N SER A 81 1.32 29.82 4.87
CA SER A 81 1.14 28.38 4.70
C SER A 81 2.39 27.74 4.10
N VAL A 82 2.47 26.40 4.21
CA VAL A 82 3.53 25.59 3.62
C VAL A 82 2.90 24.40 2.87
N ASP A 83 3.44 24.04 1.72
CA ASP A 83 2.97 22.93 0.89
C ASP A 83 3.37 21.55 1.44
N ARG A 84 4.53 21.47 2.13
CA ARG A 84 5.11 20.24 2.67
C ARG A 84 5.08 20.27 4.21
N SER A 85 3.88 20.07 4.77
CA SER A 85 3.69 20.02 6.22
C SER A 85 4.40 18.83 6.90
N ASP A 86 4.78 17.80 6.15
CA ASP A 86 5.62 16.69 6.59
C ASP A 86 7.09 17.10 6.78
N VAL A 87 7.61 18.05 5.98
CA VAL A 87 8.97 18.60 6.08
C VAL A 87 9.05 19.63 7.21
N GLY A 88 8.07 20.54 7.30
CA GLY A 88 8.03 21.57 8.33
C GLY A 88 6.69 22.30 8.38
N TYR A 89 6.57 23.27 9.25
CA TYR A 89 5.36 24.08 9.41
C TYR A 89 5.70 25.56 9.64
N VAL A 90 4.72 26.41 9.44
CA VAL A 90 4.71 27.83 9.80
C VAL A 90 3.50 28.09 10.69
N THR A 91 3.58 29.10 11.56
CA THR A 91 2.41 29.50 12.36
C THR A 91 1.33 30.04 11.40
N PRO A 92 0.14 29.39 11.33
CA PRO A 92 -0.95 29.86 10.48
C PRO A 92 -1.58 31.12 11.06
N GLY A 93 -2.20 31.93 10.19
CA GLY A 93 -2.92 33.13 10.56
C GLY A 93 -2.26 34.40 10.04
N PRO A 94 -2.96 35.59 10.20
CA PRO A 94 -2.44 36.84 9.73
C PRO A 94 -1.34 37.37 10.67
N ALA A 95 -0.08 37.41 10.17
CA ALA A 95 1.05 37.96 10.89
C ALA A 95 2.06 38.61 9.93
N ALA A 96 2.73 39.69 10.34
CA ALA A 96 3.77 40.32 9.54
C ALA A 96 5.06 39.49 9.46
N GLY A 97 5.20 38.49 10.33
CA GLY A 97 6.31 37.54 10.31
C GLY A 97 5.90 36.17 10.83
N THR A 98 6.62 35.15 10.40
CA THR A 98 6.49 33.77 10.84
C THR A 98 7.87 33.11 10.88
N ALA A 99 7.95 31.88 11.37
CA ALA A 99 9.15 31.06 11.24
C ALA A 99 8.78 29.71 10.59
N PHE A 100 9.58 29.28 9.64
CA PHE A 100 9.53 27.89 9.17
C PHE A 100 10.28 27.02 10.20
N VAL A 101 9.57 26.06 10.75
CA VAL A 101 10.07 25.11 11.75
C VAL A 101 10.13 23.72 11.11
N PRO A 102 11.32 23.18 10.80
CA PRO A 102 11.42 21.84 10.25
C PRO A 102 11.07 20.80 11.32
N ARG A 103 10.39 19.72 10.91
CA ARG A 103 9.97 18.63 11.83
C ARG A 103 11.11 17.66 12.13
N GLY A 104 12.17 17.62 11.30
CA GLY A 104 13.27 16.65 11.42
C GLY A 104 12.88 15.20 11.05
N LEU A 105 11.69 14.99 10.46
CA LEU A 105 11.16 13.68 10.11
C LEU A 105 11.13 13.42 8.60
N ALA A 106 11.23 14.45 7.79
CA ALA A 106 11.28 14.39 6.34
C ALA A 106 12.19 15.47 5.78
N SER A 107 12.91 15.16 4.73
CA SER A 107 13.73 16.11 3.96
C SER A 107 13.04 16.50 2.64
N GLY A 108 13.60 17.47 1.95
CA GLY A 108 13.15 17.91 0.64
C GLY A 108 12.86 19.39 0.57
N LEU A 109 12.36 19.83 -0.58
CA LEU A 109 12.00 21.21 -0.85
C LEU A 109 10.60 21.49 -0.29
N ALA A 110 10.49 22.52 0.55
CA ALA A 110 9.23 23.07 1.05
C ALA A 110 9.01 24.47 0.50
N THR A 111 7.77 24.78 0.09
CA THR A 111 7.38 26.10 -0.41
C THR A 111 6.51 26.81 0.62
N ILE A 112 6.99 27.94 1.11
CA ILE A 112 6.26 28.81 2.03
C ILE A 112 5.51 29.83 1.19
N LYS A 113 4.24 30.01 1.47
CA LYS A 113 3.34 30.94 0.78
C LYS A 113 2.87 32.00 1.75
N ALA A 114 3.02 33.27 1.37
CA ALA A 114 2.45 34.42 2.04
C ALA A 114 1.38 35.06 1.17
N THR A 115 0.21 35.36 1.74
CA THR A 115 -0.89 36.06 1.05
C THR A 115 -1.29 37.29 1.84
N CYS A 116 -1.24 38.48 1.23
CA CYS A 116 -1.60 39.75 1.82
C CYS A 116 -2.33 40.65 0.81
N SER A 117 -3.48 41.23 1.18
CA SER A 117 -4.28 42.10 0.33
C SER A 117 -4.52 41.56 -1.08
N GLY A 118 -4.76 40.25 -1.19
CA GLY A 118 -4.99 39.56 -2.45
C GLY A 118 -3.71 39.23 -3.26
N GLN A 119 -2.55 39.76 -2.86
CA GLN A 119 -1.27 39.43 -3.47
C GLN A 119 -0.70 38.15 -2.79
N THR A 120 -0.04 37.31 -3.58
CA THR A 120 0.58 36.06 -3.12
C THR A 120 2.02 35.98 -3.59
N LEU A 121 2.92 35.62 -2.65
CA LEU A 121 4.33 35.37 -2.96
C LEU A 121 4.80 34.10 -2.27
N THR A 122 5.70 33.35 -2.95
CA THR A 122 6.26 32.11 -2.42
C THR A 122 7.77 32.20 -2.19
N ARG A 123 8.26 31.45 -1.21
CA ARG A 123 9.67 31.27 -0.89
C ARG A 123 9.97 29.80 -0.65
N GLN A 124 11.20 29.38 -0.83
CA GLN A 124 11.59 27.98 -0.76
C GLN A 124 12.59 27.74 0.37
N VAL A 125 12.45 26.58 1.02
CA VAL A 125 13.43 26.04 1.98
C VAL A 125 13.75 24.61 1.57
N MET A 126 15.04 24.34 1.34
CA MET A 126 15.56 22.97 1.18
C MET A 126 15.97 22.43 2.53
N VAL A 127 15.38 21.35 2.97
CA VAL A 127 15.78 20.62 4.20
C VAL A 127 16.54 19.37 3.80
N THR A 128 17.75 19.21 4.32
CA THR A 128 18.59 18.02 4.14
C THR A 128 18.73 17.30 5.48
N ILE A 129 18.53 15.98 5.49
CA ILE A 129 18.72 15.13 6.68
C ILE A 129 19.87 14.17 6.42
N THR A 130 20.83 14.13 7.35
CA THR A 130 21.96 13.21 7.33
C THR A 130 22.02 12.41 8.62
N GLY A 131 22.44 11.13 8.55
CA GLY A 131 22.58 10.29 9.73
C GLY A 131 23.62 9.19 9.56
N THR A 132 24.26 8.81 10.67
CA THR A 132 25.11 7.63 10.75
C THR A 132 24.77 6.85 12.01
N GLN A 133 24.89 5.52 11.96
CA GLN A 133 24.56 4.64 13.07
C GLN A 133 25.52 3.44 13.09
N ASN A 134 25.86 2.97 14.30
CA ASN A 134 26.62 1.73 14.50
C ASN A 134 25.93 0.86 15.56
N GLY A 135 25.26 -0.20 15.11
CA GLY A 135 24.41 -1.03 15.95
C GLY A 135 23.09 -0.38 16.34
N VAL A 136 22.35 -1.00 17.25
CA VAL A 136 21.08 -0.49 17.79
C VAL A 136 21.27 0.83 18.53
N ASN A 137 20.38 1.79 18.31
CA ASN A 137 20.33 3.00 19.13
C ASN A 137 19.41 2.77 20.34
N PRO A 138 19.93 2.64 21.57
CA PRO A 138 19.14 2.34 22.75
C PRO A 138 18.22 3.50 23.18
N SER A 139 18.46 4.71 22.68
CA SER A 139 17.62 5.89 22.96
C SER A 139 16.37 5.95 22.06
N VAL A 140 16.25 5.06 21.07
CA VAL A 140 15.11 4.99 20.16
C VAL A 140 14.26 3.76 20.49
N PRO A 141 13.11 3.90 21.17
CA PRO A 141 12.27 2.76 21.60
C PRO A 141 11.87 1.84 20.43
N GLY A 142 11.62 2.41 19.25
CA GLY A 142 11.31 1.64 18.04
C GLY A 142 12.41 0.65 17.66
N GLN A 143 13.68 1.06 17.75
CA GLN A 143 14.82 0.18 17.48
C GLN A 143 15.02 -0.88 18.58
N VAL A 144 14.77 -0.53 19.83
CA VAL A 144 14.81 -1.50 20.95
C VAL A 144 13.77 -2.61 20.74
N ASN A 145 12.60 -2.29 20.22
CA ASN A 145 11.56 -3.26 19.88
C ASN A 145 11.90 -4.14 18.67
N GLN A 146 12.87 -3.73 17.86
CA GLN A 146 13.41 -4.54 16.75
C GLN A 146 14.55 -5.48 17.20
N VAL A 147 14.77 -5.68 18.51
CA VAL A 147 15.75 -6.64 19.06
C VAL A 147 15.02 -7.74 19.81
N PRO A 148 15.13 -9.01 19.40
CA PRO A 148 14.47 -10.12 20.08
C PRO A 148 15.13 -10.37 21.45
N LYS A 149 14.32 -10.68 22.45
CA LYS A 149 14.75 -11.02 23.81
C LYS A 149 14.91 -12.54 23.98
N THR A 150 14.07 -13.30 23.29
CA THR A 150 14.02 -14.77 23.33
C THR A 150 13.90 -15.35 21.94
N VAL A 151 14.20 -16.64 21.79
CA VAL A 151 13.99 -17.38 20.53
C VAL A 151 12.49 -17.42 20.16
N GLY A 152 11.59 -17.41 21.15
CA GLY A 152 10.15 -17.37 20.92
C GLY A 152 9.68 -16.11 20.18
N ASP A 153 10.36 -14.96 20.37
CA ASP A 153 10.01 -13.70 19.71
C ASP A 153 10.18 -13.78 18.19
N LEU A 154 11.04 -14.68 17.70
CA LEU A 154 11.33 -14.83 16.27
C LEU A 154 10.10 -15.32 15.48
N THR A 155 9.19 -16.05 16.13
CA THR A 155 8.01 -16.64 15.49
C THR A 155 6.68 -16.14 16.04
N SER A 156 6.71 -15.32 17.10
CA SER A 156 5.50 -14.81 17.74
C SER A 156 4.83 -13.73 16.88
N GLY A 157 3.57 -13.87 16.58
CA GLY A 157 2.80 -12.91 15.78
C GLY A 157 3.48 -12.61 14.44
N GLY A 158 3.78 -11.35 14.18
CA GLY A 158 4.51 -10.88 12.99
C GLY A 158 6.04 -11.05 13.08
N GLY A 159 6.55 -11.68 14.16
CA GLY A 159 7.97 -11.77 14.45
C GLY A 159 8.56 -10.47 15.00
N VAL A 160 9.88 -10.39 15.04
CA VAL A 160 10.61 -9.27 15.62
C VAL A 160 10.25 -7.96 14.92
N GLY A 161 9.76 -6.99 15.69
CA GLY A 161 9.34 -5.69 15.16
C GLY A 161 8.20 -5.74 14.14
N GLY A 162 7.49 -6.88 14.03
CA GLY A 162 6.43 -7.09 13.03
C GLY A 162 6.94 -7.44 11.64
N VAL A 163 8.26 -7.54 11.45
CA VAL A 163 8.89 -7.85 10.15
C VAL A 163 9.68 -9.15 10.17
N GLY A 164 9.85 -9.76 11.34
CA GLY A 164 10.55 -11.03 11.53
C GLY A 164 12.08 -10.91 11.44
N GLY A 165 12.73 -12.01 11.07
CA GLY A 165 14.19 -12.10 11.11
C GLY A 165 14.75 -12.12 12.52
N GLU A 166 16.07 -11.92 12.64
CA GLU A 166 16.79 -11.95 13.91
C GLU A 166 16.93 -10.58 14.57
N GLY A 167 16.25 -9.56 14.00
CA GLY A 167 16.28 -8.20 14.49
C GLY A 167 17.54 -7.43 14.14
N LEU A 168 17.68 -6.26 14.77
CA LEU A 168 18.82 -5.38 14.55
C LEU A 168 20.11 -5.97 15.14
N GLY A 169 21.20 -5.79 14.37
CA GLY A 169 22.53 -6.23 14.77
C GLY A 169 23.16 -5.33 15.84
N VAL A 170 24.17 -5.88 16.55
CA VAL A 170 24.94 -5.15 17.55
C VAL A 170 25.90 -4.15 16.89
N ALA A 171 26.49 -3.24 17.71
CA ALA A 171 27.55 -2.36 17.22
C ALA A 171 28.80 -3.15 16.78
N VAL A 172 29.40 -2.75 15.69
CA VAL A 172 30.69 -3.26 15.21
C VAL A 172 31.80 -2.54 15.94
N THR A 173 32.60 -3.26 16.71
CA THR A 173 33.70 -2.70 17.51
C THR A 173 35.08 -2.97 16.92
N ASP A 174 35.19 -3.95 16.01
CA ASP A 174 36.44 -4.26 15.33
C ASP A 174 36.70 -3.25 14.21
N GLN A 175 37.85 -2.53 14.32
CA GLN A 175 38.21 -1.46 13.37
C GLN A 175 38.46 -2.01 11.95
N ALA A 176 39.04 -3.20 11.83
CA ALA A 176 39.31 -3.81 10.53
C ALA A 176 38.00 -4.11 9.78
N THR A 177 36.97 -4.58 10.49
CA THR A 177 35.62 -4.82 9.96
C THR A 177 34.95 -3.50 9.56
N LEU A 178 35.07 -2.42 10.39
CA LEU A 178 34.54 -1.11 10.04
C LEU A 178 35.21 -0.55 8.78
N ASP A 179 36.52 -0.67 8.67
CA ASP A 179 37.28 -0.20 7.50
C ASP A 179 36.92 -1.01 6.24
N ALA A 180 36.73 -2.34 6.38
CA ALA A 180 36.27 -3.21 5.30
C ALA A 180 34.87 -2.83 4.80
N LEU A 181 33.94 -2.52 5.69
CA LEU A 181 32.58 -2.05 5.33
C LEU A 181 32.59 -0.67 4.70
N LYS A 182 33.51 0.22 5.13
CA LYS A 182 33.64 1.57 4.59
C LYS A 182 34.26 1.55 3.18
N ASN A 183 35.26 0.72 2.97
CA ASN A 183 36.03 0.62 1.73
C ASN A 183 36.10 -0.83 1.24
N PRO A 184 34.99 -1.37 0.72
CA PRO A 184 34.97 -2.75 0.26
C PRO A 184 35.97 -2.95 -0.89
N THR A 185 36.79 -3.98 -0.77
CA THR A 185 37.83 -4.30 -1.76
C THR A 185 37.38 -5.32 -2.79
N MET A 186 36.28 -6.04 -2.52
CA MET A 186 35.75 -7.08 -3.38
C MET A 186 34.40 -6.68 -3.96
N ASN A 187 34.18 -6.99 -5.23
CA ASN A 187 32.89 -6.80 -5.86
C ASN A 187 31.89 -7.86 -5.32
N GLY A 188 30.84 -7.44 -4.61
CA GLY A 188 29.85 -8.33 -4.03
C GLY A 188 29.12 -9.16 -5.07
N ALA A 189 28.70 -8.55 -6.18
CA ALA A 189 27.99 -9.26 -7.26
C ALA A 189 28.84 -10.37 -7.87
N ALA A 190 30.17 -10.16 -8.03
CA ALA A 190 31.10 -11.19 -8.49
C ALA A 190 31.20 -12.37 -7.52
N GLN A 191 30.86 -12.18 -6.25
CA GLN A 191 30.75 -13.22 -5.23
C GLN A 191 29.32 -13.76 -5.06
N GLY A 192 28.43 -13.46 -6.02
CA GLY A 192 27.03 -13.89 -5.99
C GLY A 192 26.18 -13.19 -4.92
N LEU A 193 26.68 -12.08 -4.34
CA LEU A 193 25.85 -11.28 -3.43
C LEU A 193 24.71 -10.63 -4.22
N THR A 194 23.49 -10.93 -3.82
CA THR A 194 22.26 -10.38 -4.41
C THR A 194 21.17 -10.31 -3.37
N PHE A 195 20.31 -9.32 -3.49
CA PHE A 195 19.07 -9.28 -2.73
C PHE A 195 18.14 -10.44 -3.13
N LEU A 196 17.49 -11.01 -2.14
CA LEU A 196 16.39 -11.94 -2.33
C LEU A 196 15.05 -11.26 -2.08
N TYR A 197 15.04 -10.26 -1.20
CA TYR A 197 13.92 -9.42 -0.84
C TYR A 197 14.44 -8.17 -0.09
N PRO A 198 13.82 -7.00 -0.28
CA PRO A 198 12.77 -6.63 -1.26
C PRO A 198 13.23 -6.79 -2.71
N TYR A 199 12.30 -6.60 -3.65
CA TYR A 199 12.61 -6.62 -5.08
C TYR A 199 12.94 -5.22 -5.59
N ASP A 200 13.83 -5.14 -6.57
CA ASP A 200 14.12 -3.86 -7.25
C ASP A 200 12.83 -3.27 -7.86
N ALA A 201 12.75 -1.95 -7.96
CA ALA A 201 11.59 -1.20 -8.44
C ALA A 201 10.28 -1.39 -7.63
N THR A 202 10.32 -2.02 -6.45
CA THR A 202 9.17 -2.03 -5.53
C THR A 202 8.73 -0.61 -5.21
N VAL A 203 7.41 -0.36 -5.21
CA VAL A 203 6.83 0.91 -4.75
C VAL A 203 6.27 0.72 -3.34
N TRP A 204 6.77 1.54 -2.41
CA TRP A 204 6.41 1.49 -1.01
C TRP A 204 5.42 2.60 -0.65
N PRO A 205 4.40 2.32 0.17
CA PRO A 205 3.61 3.38 0.78
C PRO A 205 4.35 3.96 1.98
N ARG A 206 4.06 5.19 2.34
CA ARG A 206 4.51 5.78 3.61
C ARG A 206 3.73 5.20 4.79
N GLY A 207 4.40 5.05 5.93
CA GLY A 207 3.80 4.65 7.21
C GLY A 207 3.71 3.14 7.46
N ILE A 208 4.15 2.31 6.52
CA ILE A 208 4.27 0.86 6.72
C ILE A 208 5.57 0.52 7.45
N LEU A 209 5.60 -0.65 8.12
CA LEU A 209 6.82 -1.13 8.77
C LEU A 209 7.96 -1.34 7.77
N ALA A 210 9.19 -1.14 8.26
CA ALA A 210 10.41 -1.32 7.49
C ALA A 210 10.54 -2.73 6.93
N PRO A 211 11.06 -2.92 5.70
CA PRO A 211 11.28 -4.25 5.16
C PRO A 211 12.43 -4.97 5.87
N LEU A 212 12.34 -6.30 5.88
CA LEU A 212 13.45 -7.17 6.23
C LEU A 212 14.31 -7.41 4.99
N LEU A 213 15.49 -6.82 4.91
CA LEU A 213 16.44 -7.11 3.84
C LEU A 213 16.90 -8.56 3.94
N GLN A 214 16.86 -9.30 2.84
CA GLN A 214 17.30 -10.68 2.74
C GLN A 214 18.22 -10.82 1.53
N TRP A 215 19.31 -11.54 1.70
CA TRP A 215 20.32 -11.73 0.66
C TRP A 215 20.88 -13.14 0.64
N ARG A 216 21.51 -13.48 -0.48
CA ARG A 216 22.36 -14.67 -0.60
C ARG A 216 23.70 -14.29 -1.21
N TRP A 217 24.71 -15.11 -0.96
CA TRP A 217 26.02 -15.01 -1.57
C TRP A 217 26.82 -16.32 -1.38
N SER A 218 28.00 -16.43 -2.03
CA SER A 218 28.79 -17.67 -2.06
C SER A 218 29.27 -18.14 -0.67
N LEU A 219 29.52 -17.23 0.28
CA LEU A 219 30.03 -17.56 1.63
C LEU A 219 28.91 -17.82 2.66
N SER A 220 27.65 -17.68 2.28
CA SER A 220 26.45 -18.06 3.06
C SER A 220 26.30 -17.44 4.46
N ASP A 221 27.24 -16.60 4.93
CA ASP A 221 27.24 -16.01 6.28
C ASP A 221 28.00 -14.68 6.28
N ALA A 222 27.68 -13.77 7.19
CA ALA A 222 28.34 -12.48 7.34
C ALA A 222 28.80 -12.24 8.79
N ASP A 223 29.82 -11.42 8.99
CA ASP A 223 30.25 -10.94 10.31
C ASP A 223 29.59 -9.60 10.63
N ALA A 224 29.44 -8.74 9.64
CA ALA A 224 28.78 -7.46 9.75
C ALA A 224 28.24 -7.01 8.39
N VAL A 225 27.30 -6.06 8.42
CA VAL A 225 26.75 -5.42 7.24
C VAL A 225 26.74 -3.90 7.36
N LYS A 226 26.82 -3.21 6.24
CA LYS A 226 26.55 -1.79 6.10
C LYS A 226 25.40 -1.57 5.16
N ILE A 227 24.44 -0.74 5.58
CA ILE A 227 23.26 -0.36 4.81
C ILE A 227 23.35 1.15 4.60
N ASP A 228 23.40 1.58 3.33
CA ASP A 228 23.32 2.99 2.96
C ASP A 228 21.97 3.25 2.30
N ILE A 229 21.28 4.32 2.72
CA ILE A 229 20.00 4.73 2.14
C ILE A 229 20.10 6.20 1.75
N SER A 230 19.76 6.50 0.51
CA SER A 230 19.72 7.87 -0.01
C SER A 230 18.51 8.07 -0.93
N ASN A 231 18.03 9.30 -1.08
CA ASN A 231 17.05 9.64 -2.08
C ASN A 231 17.69 10.30 -3.32
N THR A 232 16.94 10.41 -4.41
CA THR A 232 17.44 10.90 -5.71
C THR A 232 18.00 12.32 -5.63
N SER A 233 17.35 13.21 -4.86
CA SER A 233 17.82 14.61 -4.68
C SER A 233 19.04 14.74 -3.77
N GLY A 234 19.41 13.67 -3.05
CA GLY A 234 20.47 13.73 -2.03
C GLY A 234 20.07 14.52 -0.78
N SER A 235 18.79 14.86 -0.63
CA SER A 235 18.31 15.55 0.57
C SER A 235 18.21 14.63 1.79
N PHE A 236 18.18 13.31 1.60
CA PHE A 236 18.24 12.29 2.64
C PHE A 236 19.44 11.37 2.41
N LEU A 237 20.32 11.26 3.42
CA LEU A 237 21.52 10.43 3.40
C LEU A 237 21.69 9.74 4.75
N TRP A 238 21.62 8.43 4.78
CA TRP A 238 21.83 7.67 6.01
C TRP A 238 22.73 6.46 5.76
N SER A 239 23.58 6.13 6.76
CA SER A 239 24.48 4.98 6.74
C SER A 239 24.49 4.28 8.09
N GLY A 240 24.14 3.00 8.11
CA GLY A 240 24.18 2.16 9.31
C GLY A 240 25.10 0.96 9.17
N THR A 241 25.91 0.70 10.19
CA THR A 241 26.72 -0.53 10.31
C THR A 241 26.16 -1.41 11.43
N PHE A 242 26.09 -2.71 11.19
CA PHE A 242 25.51 -3.67 12.13
C PHE A 242 26.34 -4.96 12.14
N GLY A 243 26.78 -5.35 13.32
CA GLY A 243 27.31 -6.71 13.56
C GLY A 243 26.20 -7.75 13.59
N ARG A 244 26.55 -8.99 13.82
CA ARG A 244 25.59 -10.10 13.90
C ARG A 244 24.54 -9.82 14.98
N PRO A 245 23.24 -10.03 14.71
CA PRO A 245 22.22 -10.01 15.75
C PRO A 245 22.56 -10.96 16.91
N ALA A 246 22.40 -10.49 18.15
CA ALA A 246 22.83 -11.25 19.34
C ALA A 246 22.16 -12.63 19.46
N ILE A 247 20.91 -12.74 19.01
CA ILE A 247 20.14 -14.01 19.06
C ILE A 247 20.79 -15.13 18.22
N LEU A 248 21.56 -14.78 17.20
CA LEU A 248 22.28 -15.76 16.38
C LEU A 248 23.35 -16.53 17.17
N ALA A 249 23.82 -16.01 18.30
CA ALA A 249 24.68 -16.77 19.20
C ALA A 249 23.95 -17.98 19.82
N THR A 250 22.61 -17.86 19.98
CA THR A 250 21.76 -18.96 20.52
C THR A 250 21.26 -19.85 19.40
N THR A 251 20.71 -19.31 18.33
CA THR A 251 20.09 -20.10 17.24
C THR A 251 21.12 -20.76 16.32
N LYS A 252 22.38 -20.29 16.33
CA LYS A 252 23.46 -20.74 15.42
C LYS A 252 23.16 -20.55 13.94
N GLY A 253 22.16 -19.74 13.61
CA GLY A 253 21.80 -19.43 12.23
C GLY A 253 22.85 -18.55 11.51
N PRO A 254 22.84 -18.52 10.17
CA PRO A 254 23.67 -17.61 9.39
C PRO A 254 23.13 -16.17 9.46
N PHE A 255 24.01 -15.18 9.29
CA PHE A 255 23.61 -13.80 9.15
C PHE A 255 23.38 -13.47 7.67
N ILE A 256 22.15 -13.61 7.22
CA ILE A 256 21.71 -13.50 5.81
C ILE A 256 20.51 -12.55 5.64
N ARG A 257 20.11 -11.83 6.70
CA ARG A 257 19.01 -10.89 6.68
C ARG A 257 19.12 -9.89 7.82
N HIS A 258 18.59 -8.69 7.60
CA HIS A 258 18.62 -7.59 8.58
C HIS A 258 17.50 -6.61 8.29
N PRO A 259 16.69 -6.19 9.28
CA PRO A 259 15.67 -5.15 9.07
C PRO A 259 16.33 -3.77 8.95
N ILE A 260 15.67 -2.85 8.24
CA ILE A 260 16.01 -1.44 8.35
C ILE A 260 15.48 -0.92 9.69
N PRO A 261 16.21 -0.06 10.45
CA PRO A 261 15.66 0.57 11.64
C PRO A 261 14.40 1.36 11.31
N GLN A 262 13.32 1.19 12.10
CA GLN A 262 12.00 1.73 11.78
C GLN A 262 11.97 3.25 11.65
N ASP A 263 12.63 3.95 12.58
CA ASP A 263 12.73 5.42 12.55
C ASP A 263 13.47 5.95 11.31
N VAL A 264 14.51 5.24 10.88
CA VAL A 264 15.23 5.53 9.63
C VAL A 264 14.36 5.30 8.41
N TRP A 265 13.61 4.18 8.40
CA TRP A 265 12.66 3.87 7.34
C TRP A 265 11.56 4.93 7.20
N ASP A 266 11.01 5.37 8.33
CA ASP A 266 9.99 6.42 8.37
C ASP A 266 10.54 7.76 7.82
N MET A 267 11.77 8.13 8.19
CA MET A 267 12.43 9.31 7.64
C MET A 267 12.76 9.17 6.15
N ALA A 268 13.27 8.01 5.72
CA ALA A 268 13.61 7.76 4.32
C ALA A 268 12.37 7.83 3.42
N THR A 269 11.29 7.12 3.78
CA THR A 269 10.05 7.10 3.00
C THR A 269 9.33 8.45 3.03
N SER A 270 9.40 9.20 4.14
CA SER A 270 8.87 10.56 4.21
C SER A 270 9.68 11.56 3.38
N SER A 271 10.96 11.29 3.18
CA SER A 271 11.88 12.11 2.39
C SER A 271 11.88 11.76 0.89
N ALA A 272 11.23 10.68 0.50
CA ALA A 272 11.11 10.24 -0.88
C ALA A 272 9.64 10.28 -1.33
N GLY A 273 9.42 10.05 -2.62
CA GLY A 273 8.12 10.18 -3.25
C GLY A 273 7.89 11.59 -3.81
N GLY A 274 7.06 11.68 -4.86
CA GLY A 274 6.92 12.92 -5.62
C GLY A 274 8.08 13.14 -6.60
N ARG A 275 8.43 14.39 -6.83
CA ARG A 275 9.46 14.78 -7.80
C ARG A 275 10.52 15.66 -7.15
N THR A 276 11.75 15.54 -7.65
CA THR A 276 12.85 16.46 -7.33
C THR A 276 12.55 17.86 -7.88
N ALA A 277 13.34 18.85 -7.48
CA ALA A 277 13.26 20.20 -8.04
C ALA A 277 13.45 20.23 -9.58
N SER A 278 14.18 19.27 -10.14
CA SER A 278 14.37 19.11 -11.60
C SER A 278 13.27 18.30 -12.28
N GLY A 279 12.20 17.90 -11.56
CA GLY A 279 11.08 17.15 -12.08
C GLY A 279 11.30 15.64 -12.21
N GLN A 280 12.46 15.11 -11.79
CA GLN A 280 12.73 13.67 -11.79
C GLN A 280 11.98 12.98 -10.65
N PRO A 281 11.61 11.68 -10.79
CA PRO A 281 11.04 10.90 -9.70
C PRO A 281 11.98 10.86 -8.50
N GLU A 282 11.45 11.13 -7.29
CA GLU A 282 12.17 11.02 -6.03
C GLU A 282 12.11 9.57 -5.54
N ARG A 283 13.21 8.83 -5.67
CA ARG A 283 13.30 7.40 -5.34
C ARG A 283 14.29 7.18 -4.20
N LEU A 284 14.19 6.03 -3.52
CA LEU A 284 15.19 5.56 -2.58
C LEU A 284 16.19 4.64 -3.28
N THR A 285 17.47 4.88 -3.02
CA THR A 285 18.56 3.97 -3.37
C THR A 285 19.05 3.31 -2.09
N VAL A 286 19.03 1.97 -2.05
CA VAL A 286 19.48 1.17 -0.92
C VAL A 286 20.67 0.34 -1.34
N LYS A 287 21.76 0.44 -0.58
CA LYS A 287 23.00 -0.30 -0.84
C LYS A 287 23.33 -1.19 0.34
N LEU A 288 23.75 -2.41 0.03
CA LEU A 288 24.20 -3.39 1.02
C LEU A 288 25.67 -3.75 0.75
N THR A 289 26.49 -3.58 1.78
CA THR A 289 27.88 -4.05 1.82
C THR A 289 28.01 -5.06 2.97
N ILE A 290 28.73 -6.14 2.74
CA ILE A 290 28.93 -7.21 3.73
C ILE A 290 30.42 -7.30 4.08
N ALA A 291 30.74 -7.53 5.35
CA ALA A 291 32.07 -7.90 5.79
C ALA A 291 32.12 -9.37 6.23
N LYS A 292 33.19 -10.06 5.84
CA LYS A 292 33.51 -11.43 6.25
C LYS A 292 35.02 -11.61 6.35
N GLY A 293 35.50 -12.07 7.53
CA GLY A 293 36.93 -12.31 7.76
C GLY A 293 37.81 -11.09 7.54
N GLY A 294 37.33 -9.89 7.87
CA GLY A 294 38.07 -8.62 7.67
C GLY A 294 38.08 -8.12 6.21
N VAL A 295 37.34 -8.76 5.30
CA VAL A 295 37.20 -8.35 3.89
C VAL A 295 35.82 -7.79 3.65
N GLY A 296 35.72 -6.64 2.95
CA GLY A 296 34.46 -6.02 2.53
C GLY A 296 34.05 -6.42 1.10
N TYR A 297 32.78 -6.72 0.91
CA TYR A 297 32.15 -7.16 -0.32
C TYR A 297 30.95 -6.28 -0.65
N GLY A 298 30.90 -5.69 -1.83
CA GLY A 298 29.80 -4.85 -2.26
C GLY A 298 30.24 -3.51 -2.83
N PRO A 299 29.31 -2.51 -2.85
CA PRO A 299 27.91 -2.69 -2.54
C PRO A 299 27.11 -3.38 -3.65
N VAL A 300 26.01 -4.04 -3.28
CA VAL A 300 24.90 -4.32 -4.19
C VAL A 300 23.81 -3.30 -3.95
N THR A 301 23.05 -2.96 -5.00
CA THR A 301 22.16 -1.79 -4.97
C THR A 301 20.79 -2.17 -5.53
N GLU A 302 19.75 -1.63 -4.88
CA GLU A 302 18.38 -1.59 -5.40
C GLU A 302 17.83 -0.18 -5.34
N THR A 303 16.84 0.11 -6.19
CA THR A 303 16.16 1.39 -6.25
C THR A 303 14.66 1.18 -6.08
N TRP A 304 14.06 1.87 -5.11
CA TRP A 304 12.66 1.72 -4.77
C TRP A 304 11.88 3.01 -5.00
N GLY A 305 10.66 2.88 -5.50
CA GLY A 305 9.69 3.96 -5.53
C GLY A 305 9.08 4.16 -4.14
N VAL A 306 8.60 5.37 -3.87
CA VAL A 306 7.80 5.68 -2.67
C VAL A 306 6.59 6.48 -3.12
N ALA A 307 5.41 6.00 -2.77
CA ALA A 307 4.18 6.75 -3.00
C ALA A 307 4.16 8.01 -2.13
N ASN A 308 3.81 9.16 -2.71
CA ASN A 308 3.80 10.43 -1.99
C ASN A 308 2.54 10.60 -1.13
N ALA A 309 2.14 9.53 -0.47
CA ALA A 309 1.02 9.54 0.45
C ALA A 309 1.19 8.43 1.48
N ARG A 310 0.64 8.65 2.67
CA ARG A 310 0.62 7.67 3.74
C ARG A 310 -0.58 6.74 3.54
N LEU A 311 -0.36 5.44 3.57
CA LEU A 311 -1.48 4.51 3.66
C LEU A 311 -2.07 4.52 5.07
N THR A 312 -3.39 4.49 5.11
CA THR A 312 -4.20 4.45 6.33
C THR A 312 -5.21 3.32 6.21
N GLY A 313 -5.95 3.05 7.30
CA GLY A 313 -6.95 2.01 7.33
C GLY A 313 -6.45 0.70 7.94
N THR A 314 -7.33 -0.29 7.88
CA THR A 314 -7.14 -1.61 8.48
C THR A 314 -7.25 -2.71 7.42
N ILE A 315 -6.35 -3.69 7.50
CA ILE A 315 -6.42 -4.89 6.69
C ILE A 315 -7.05 -5.99 7.55
N TYR A 316 -8.23 -6.47 7.13
CA TYR A 316 -8.89 -7.63 7.71
C TYR A 316 -8.61 -8.85 6.86
N TYR A 317 -8.24 -9.98 7.47
CA TYR A 317 -7.89 -11.18 6.73
C TYR A 317 -8.24 -12.44 7.50
N GLN A 318 -8.47 -13.52 6.78
CA GLN A 318 -8.64 -14.81 7.40
C GLN A 318 -7.30 -15.48 7.64
N SER A 319 -7.17 -16.08 8.82
CA SER A 319 -5.99 -16.82 9.23
C SER A 319 -6.36 -18.26 9.58
N TYR A 320 -5.61 -19.19 9.02
CA TYR A 320 -5.69 -20.60 9.30
C TYR A 320 -4.43 -21.06 10.03
N GLY A 321 -4.60 -21.67 11.19
CA GLY A 321 -3.51 -22.03 12.08
C GLY A 321 -3.09 -20.90 13.02
N THR A 322 -3.91 -19.85 13.16
CA THR A 322 -3.65 -18.76 14.11
C THR A 322 -3.52 -19.27 15.55
N LEU A 323 -2.57 -18.70 16.28
CA LEU A 323 -2.40 -18.93 17.72
C LEU A 323 -3.35 -18.05 18.56
N LEU A 324 -4.02 -17.08 17.95
CA LEU A 324 -4.95 -16.17 18.63
C LEU A 324 -6.34 -16.76 18.84
N ALA A 325 -6.71 -17.83 18.12
CA ALA A 325 -7.97 -18.54 18.27
C ALA A 325 -7.80 -20.00 17.87
N GLN A 326 -7.85 -20.92 18.84
CA GLN A 326 -7.75 -22.36 18.61
C GLN A 326 -9.13 -22.98 18.73
N ASN A 327 -9.77 -23.35 17.63
CA ASN A 327 -11.18 -23.68 17.59
C ASN A 327 -11.58 -24.81 16.64
N SER A 328 -10.71 -25.31 15.80
CA SER A 328 -11.02 -26.43 14.92
C SER A 328 -10.12 -27.63 15.21
N GLY A 329 -10.73 -28.80 15.43
CA GLY A 329 -10.04 -30.07 15.65
C GLY A 329 -10.19 -31.04 14.47
N GLY A 330 -10.74 -30.58 13.34
CA GLY A 330 -11.05 -31.42 12.17
C GLY A 330 -9.81 -31.93 11.42
N ALA A 331 -10.04 -32.50 10.24
CA ALA A 331 -9.00 -33.14 9.42
C ALA A 331 -7.80 -32.21 9.10
N ILE A 332 -8.06 -30.91 8.95
CA ILE A 332 -7.02 -29.88 8.74
C ILE A 332 -6.16 -29.73 10.00
N GLY A 333 -6.74 -29.90 11.19
CA GLY A 333 -6.03 -29.77 12.48
C GLY A 333 -5.31 -31.04 12.93
N GLY A 334 -5.44 -32.16 12.24
CA GLY A 334 -4.72 -33.41 12.54
C GLY A 334 -4.90 -33.89 13.98
N ASN A 335 -6.11 -33.87 14.52
CA ASN A 335 -6.47 -34.18 15.91
C ASN A 335 -5.91 -33.18 16.97
N LYS A 336 -5.35 -32.07 16.56
CA LYS A 336 -4.93 -30.98 17.44
C LYS A 336 -5.76 -29.72 17.14
N MET A 337 -5.95 -28.88 18.17
CA MET A 337 -6.67 -27.64 18.01
C MET A 337 -5.95 -26.72 17.01
N PHE A 338 -6.69 -26.22 16.07
CA PHE A 338 -6.25 -25.42 14.96
C PHE A 338 -7.07 -24.12 14.93
N GLY A 339 -6.46 -23.00 14.59
CA GLY A 339 -7.14 -21.72 14.59
C GLY A 339 -7.74 -21.37 13.23
N GLY A 340 -9.03 -21.03 13.22
CA GLY A 340 -9.69 -20.38 12.09
C GLY A 340 -10.35 -19.09 12.57
N ALA A 341 -9.84 -17.93 12.14
CA ALA A 341 -10.28 -16.64 12.64
C ALA A 341 -10.10 -15.52 11.61
N ILE A 342 -10.79 -14.40 11.83
CA ILE A 342 -10.51 -13.15 11.14
C ILE A 342 -9.65 -12.28 12.05
N LEU A 343 -8.53 -11.88 11.51
CA LEU A 343 -7.56 -11.00 12.15
C LEU A 343 -7.55 -9.64 11.48
N SER A 344 -6.99 -8.66 12.17
CA SER A 344 -6.83 -7.31 11.66
C SER A 344 -5.41 -6.79 11.90
N ILE A 345 -4.88 -6.04 10.93
CA ILE A 345 -3.62 -5.31 11.02
C ILE A 345 -3.91 -3.86 10.63
N ARG A 346 -3.59 -2.91 11.50
CA ARG A 346 -3.51 -1.50 11.14
C ARG A 346 -2.13 -1.16 10.64
N VAL A 347 -2.05 -0.20 9.76
CA VAL A 347 -0.77 0.32 9.29
C VAL A 347 0.08 0.77 10.48
N GLY A 348 1.28 0.23 10.62
CA GLY A 348 2.18 0.47 11.76
C GLY A 348 2.06 -0.50 12.95
N ASP A 349 1.04 -1.38 12.97
CA ASP A 349 0.99 -2.47 13.97
C ASP A 349 2.17 -3.44 13.74
N THR A 350 2.71 -4.00 14.83
CA THR A 350 3.80 -5.01 14.79
C THR A 350 3.30 -6.45 14.90
N GLY A 351 1.99 -6.63 15.02
CA GLY A 351 1.34 -7.94 15.08
C GLY A 351 -0.16 -7.83 14.90
N PRO A 352 -0.82 -8.91 14.51
CA PRO A 352 -2.25 -8.90 14.26
C PRO A 352 -3.06 -8.91 15.55
N LYS A 353 -4.31 -8.46 15.44
CA LYS A 353 -5.32 -8.52 16.51
C LYS A 353 -6.47 -9.43 16.09
N LEU A 354 -6.98 -10.22 17.03
CA LEU A 354 -8.17 -11.03 16.80
C LEU A 354 -9.40 -10.12 16.67
N LEU A 355 -10.13 -10.24 15.57
CA LEU A 355 -11.39 -9.53 15.35
C LEU A 355 -12.60 -10.46 15.54
N ALA A 356 -12.59 -11.63 14.89
CA ALA A 356 -13.68 -12.58 14.91
C ALA A 356 -13.17 -14.01 15.04
N GLY A 357 -13.81 -14.79 15.87
CA GLY A 357 -13.38 -16.13 16.28
C GLY A 357 -12.99 -16.14 17.75
N ALA A 358 -12.92 -17.33 18.35
CA ALA A 358 -12.53 -17.53 19.74
C ALA A 358 -11.95 -18.93 19.92
N ASN A 359 -11.29 -19.18 21.06
CA ASN A 359 -10.94 -20.53 21.46
C ASN A 359 -12.20 -21.37 21.70
N GLY A 360 -12.14 -22.67 21.42
CA GLY A 360 -13.24 -23.57 21.69
C GLY A 360 -13.42 -24.67 20.62
N THR A 361 -14.63 -24.88 20.17
CA THR A 361 -14.97 -25.87 19.13
C THR A 361 -15.12 -25.20 17.76
N GLU A 362 -15.39 -26.00 16.74
CA GLU A 362 -15.62 -25.54 15.35
C GLU A 362 -16.67 -24.42 15.27
N THR A 363 -17.63 -24.37 16.21
CA THR A 363 -18.65 -23.31 16.25
C THR A 363 -18.06 -21.91 16.49
N GLN A 364 -16.83 -21.82 16.99
CA GLN A 364 -16.10 -20.57 17.18
C GLN A 364 -15.22 -20.17 15.98
N CYS A 365 -15.11 -21.03 14.98
CA CYS A 365 -14.36 -20.73 13.76
C CYS A 365 -15.08 -19.61 12.97
N ARG A 366 -14.28 -18.65 12.46
CA ARG A 366 -14.74 -17.55 11.60
C ARG A 366 -13.78 -17.42 10.43
N THR A 367 -14.29 -17.74 9.23
CA THR A 367 -13.54 -17.68 7.97
C THR A 367 -14.46 -17.26 6.83
N CYS A 368 -14.00 -17.30 5.58
CA CYS A 368 -14.82 -17.03 4.40
C CYS A 368 -15.52 -15.67 4.44
N HIS A 369 -14.74 -14.63 4.77
CA HIS A 369 -15.26 -13.31 5.08
C HIS A 369 -15.30 -12.36 3.88
N SER A 370 -16.05 -11.29 4.04
CA SER A 370 -15.99 -10.06 3.24
C SER A 370 -16.24 -8.84 4.12
N VAL A 371 -15.69 -7.71 3.75
CA VAL A 371 -15.71 -6.47 4.54
C VAL A 371 -16.25 -5.31 3.71
N ALA A 372 -17.02 -4.42 4.32
CA ALA A 372 -17.47 -3.18 3.69
C ALA A 372 -16.28 -2.24 3.43
N ALA A 373 -16.31 -1.47 2.34
CA ALA A 373 -15.23 -0.54 1.99
C ALA A 373 -14.96 0.50 3.07
N ASN A 374 -15.99 0.94 3.80
CA ASN A 374 -15.87 1.89 4.91
C ASN A 374 -15.46 1.25 6.25
N GLY A 375 -15.13 -0.04 6.29
CA GLY A 375 -14.69 -0.74 7.50
C GLY A 375 -15.76 -0.99 8.57
N SER A 376 -17.01 -0.58 8.36
CA SER A 376 -18.05 -0.62 9.40
C SER A 376 -18.68 -2.00 9.63
N ARG A 377 -18.59 -2.89 8.65
CA ARG A 377 -19.24 -4.20 8.64
C ARG A 377 -18.34 -5.29 8.07
N LEU A 378 -18.48 -6.47 8.67
CA LEU A 378 -17.87 -7.70 8.17
C LEU A 378 -18.93 -8.81 8.19
N VAL A 379 -18.93 -9.67 7.20
CA VAL A 379 -19.72 -10.89 7.15
C VAL A 379 -18.78 -12.07 7.01
N THR A 380 -19.01 -13.13 7.77
CA THR A 380 -18.16 -14.32 7.80
C THR A 380 -19.01 -15.58 7.93
N GLN A 381 -18.48 -16.72 7.50
CA GLN A 381 -19.00 -18.04 7.84
C GLN A 381 -18.90 -18.23 9.36
N ARG A 382 -19.86 -18.95 9.93
CA ARG A 382 -19.92 -19.29 11.36
C ARG A 382 -19.78 -20.79 11.54
N GLY A 383 -18.65 -21.22 12.10
CA GLY A 383 -18.30 -22.63 12.23
C GLY A 383 -17.99 -23.30 10.88
N ASP A 384 -18.06 -24.61 10.81
CA ASP A 384 -17.78 -25.42 9.62
C ASP A 384 -18.96 -25.51 8.64
N ASN A 385 -20.06 -24.86 8.94
CA ASN A 385 -21.29 -24.94 8.15
C ASN A 385 -21.40 -23.73 7.21
N TYR A 386 -21.23 -23.95 5.90
CA TYR A 386 -21.41 -22.92 4.87
C TYR A 386 -22.83 -22.33 4.83
N GLY A 387 -23.81 -22.98 5.41
CA GLY A 387 -25.20 -22.50 5.50
C GLY A 387 -25.44 -21.50 6.63
N VAL A 388 -24.45 -21.23 7.50
CA VAL A 388 -24.58 -20.34 8.66
C VAL A 388 -23.52 -19.23 8.59
N SER A 389 -23.96 -17.98 8.76
CA SER A 389 -23.09 -16.82 8.75
C SER A 389 -23.29 -15.92 9.97
N ALA A 390 -22.34 -15.05 10.20
CA ALA A 390 -22.43 -13.98 11.19
C ALA A 390 -22.04 -12.65 10.55
N GLY A 391 -22.78 -11.60 10.90
CA GLY A 391 -22.45 -10.22 10.62
C GLY A 391 -21.75 -9.60 11.82
N TYR A 392 -20.80 -8.73 11.57
CA TYR A 392 -20.11 -7.95 12.61
C TYR A 392 -20.31 -6.46 12.38
N THR A 393 -20.66 -5.76 13.43
CA THR A 393 -20.56 -4.30 13.48
C THR A 393 -19.19 -3.95 14.05
N ILE A 394 -18.37 -3.26 13.25
CA ILE A 394 -17.01 -2.87 13.62
C ILE A 394 -17.02 -1.42 14.07
N THR A 395 -16.37 -1.14 15.21
CA THR A 395 -16.17 0.19 15.77
C THR A 395 -14.67 0.40 16.08
N PRO A 396 -14.21 1.62 16.36
CA PRO A 396 -12.82 1.84 16.76
C PRO A 396 -12.36 1.04 17.98
N THR A 397 -13.31 0.63 18.84
CA THR A 397 -13.04 -0.05 20.11
C THR A 397 -13.25 -1.57 20.06
N GLY A 398 -13.75 -2.13 18.93
CA GLY A 398 -13.97 -3.57 18.80
C GLY A 398 -15.07 -3.94 17.80
N ALA A 399 -15.50 -5.19 17.84
CA ALA A 399 -16.53 -5.70 16.96
C ALA A 399 -17.60 -6.46 17.73
N THR A 400 -18.86 -6.32 17.30
CA THR A 400 -20.03 -7.02 17.89
C THR A 400 -20.61 -7.98 16.85
N GLU A 401 -20.70 -9.26 17.21
CA GLU A 401 -21.30 -10.31 16.38
C GLU A 401 -22.82 -10.28 16.42
N THR A 402 -23.46 -10.46 15.26
CA THR A 402 -24.87 -10.72 15.09
C THR A 402 -25.04 -11.94 14.20
N PRO A 403 -25.61 -13.06 14.69
CA PRO A 403 -25.88 -14.24 13.85
C PRO A 403 -26.82 -13.89 12.70
N LEU A 404 -26.52 -14.39 11.51
CA LEU A 404 -27.38 -14.29 10.32
C LEU A 404 -28.13 -15.61 10.13
N THR A 405 -29.39 -15.53 9.76
CA THR A 405 -30.24 -16.71 9.55
C THR A 405 -29.95 -17.43 8.25
N ASN A 406 -29.30 -16.77 7.31
CA ASN A 406 -28.98 -17.31 5.98
C ASN A 406 -27.46 -17.42 5.78
N GLY A 407 -27.02 -18.46 5.08
CA GLY A 407 -25.63 -18.61 4.68
C GLY A 407 -25.22 -17.54 3.65
N ALA A 408 -24.12 -16.87 3.93
CA ALA A 408 -23.52 -15.87 3.05
C ALA A 408 -22.00 -16.01 3.08
N THR A 409 -21.50 -17.09 2.50
CA THR A 409 -20.06 -17.37 2.39
C THR A 409 -19.48 -16.52 1.27
N PHE A 410 -18.45 -15.71 1.56
CA PHE A 410 -17.84 -14.77 0.62
C PHE A 410 -18.88 -13.87 -0.10
N PRO A 411 -19.76 -13.16 0.62
CA PRO A 411 -20.74 -12.27 -0.01
C PRO A 411 -20.07 -11.01 -0.54
N ALA A 412 -20.73 -10.30 -1.46
CA ALA A 412 -20.39 -8.91 -1.73
C ALA A 412 -21.01 -8.03 -0.63
N VAL A 413 -20.20 -7.41 0.22
CA VAL A 413 -20.70 -6.41 1.18
C VAL A 413 -20.75 -5.06 0.48
N TYR A 414 -21.88 -4.37 0.59
CA TYR A 414 -22.05 -3.05 -0.02
C TYR A 414 -21.12 -2.03 0.66
N PRO A 415 -20.55 -1.06 -0.08
CA PRO A 415 -19.48 -0.21 0.44
C PRO A 415 -19.76 0.52 1.76
N ASP A 416 -21.01 0.92 2.01
CA ASP A 416 -21.42 1.59 3.25
C ASP A 416 -21.75 0.62 4.41
N GLY A 417 -21.73 -0.70 4.14
CA GLY A 417 -22.04 -1.73 5.12
C GLY A 417 -23.53 -1.94 5.39
N SER A 418 -24.45 -1.33 4.64
CA SER A 418 -25.89 -1.43 4.86
C SER A 418 -26.48 -2.77 4.43
N MET A 419 -25.82 -3.46 3.48
CA MET A 419 -26.33 -4.71 2.90
C MET A 419 -25.21 -5.62 2.41
N ALA A 420 -25.56 -6.90 2.15
CA ALA A 420 -24.66 -7.87 1.54
C ALA A 420 -25.42 -8.71 0.50
N LEU A 421 -24.78 -8.96 -0.66
CA LEU A 421 -25.29 -9.86 -1.69
C LEU A 421 -24.64 -11.23 -1.52
N ALA A 422 -25.45 -12.21 -1.16
CA ALA A 422 -25.01 -13.61 -1.01
C ALA A 422 -24.74 -14.27 -2.37
N PRO A 423 -23.92 -15.34 -2.43
CA PRO A 423 -23.71 -16.11 -3.66
C PRO A 423 -24.98 -16.68 -4.28
N SER A 424 -26.05 -16.88 -3.52
CA SER A 424 -27.37 -17.28 -4.00
C SER A 424 -28.15 -16.18 -4.75
N GLY A 425 -27.58 -14.97 -4.88
CA GLY A 425 -28.27 -13.81 -5.45
C GLY A 425 -29.24 -13.11 -4.47
N ALA A 426 -29.31 -13.57 -3.22
CA ALA A 426 -30.13 -12.95 -2.19
C ALA A 426 -29.42 -11.73 -1.59
N LEU A 427 -30.11 -10.61 -1.47
CA LEU A 427 -29.64 -9.39 -0.82
C LEU A 427 -30.10 -9.39 0.65
N LEU A 428 -29.14 -9.28 1.56
CA LEU A 428 -29.34 -9.28 3.00
C LEU A 428 -29.15 -7.87 3.55
N THR A 429 -30.01 -7.44 4.46
CA THR A 429 -29.80 -6.17 5.21
C THR A 429 -28.92 -6.42 6.42
N LEU A 430 -27.91 -5.58 6.63
CA LEU A 430 -26.98 -5.70 7.75
C LEU A 430 -27.29 -4.64 8.83
N PRO A 431 -27.02 -4.92 10.13
CA PRO A 431 -26.33 -6.08 10.69
C PRO A 431 -27.22 -7.32 10.93
N SER A 432 -28.51 -7.14 10.97
CA SER A 432 -29.48 -8.22 11.18
C SER A 432 -30.21 -8.50 9.86
N ALA A 433 -30.09 -9.69 9.31
CA ALA A 433 -30.73 -10.08 8.05
C ALA A 433 -32.14 -10.67 8.28
N PRO A 434 -33.18 -9.89 8.61
CA PRO A 434 -34.52 -10.44 8.82
C PRO A 434 -35.19 -10.86 7.52
N MET A 435 -34.78 -10.31 6.39
CA MET A 435 -35.36 -10.65 5.07
C MET A 435 -34.30 -10.67 3.99
N SER A 436 -34.35 -11.68 3.14
CA SER A 436 -33.65 -11.68 1.87
C SER A 436 -34.53 -11.04 0.78
N MET A 437 -33.97 -10.14 0.01
CA MET A 437 -34.63 -9.51 -1.14
C MET A 437 -33.99 -10.02 -2.42
N ALA A 438 -34.76 -10.16 -3.47
CA ALA A 438 -34.24 -10.44 -4.79
C ALA A 438 -33.67 -9.15 -5.42
N VAL A 439 -32.54 -9.25 -6.10
CA VAL A 439 -32.04 -8.17 -6.94
C VAL A 439 -32.71 -8.24 -8.30
N GLN A 440 -33.43 -7.18 -8.69
CA GLN A 440 -34.15 -7.15 -9.97
C GLN A 440 -33.19 -7.26 -11.15
N GLY A 441 -33.53 -8.10 -12.13
CA GLY A 441 -32.73 -8.33 -13.33
C GLY A 441 -31.59 -9.35 -13.15
N LEU A 442 -31.17 -9.67 -11.91
CA LEU A 442 -30.03 -10.54 -11.68
C LEU A 442 -30.29 -12.00 -12.10
N SER A 443 -31.44 -12.55 -11.77
CA SER A 443 -31.80 -13.95 -12.08
C SER A 443 -31.91 -14.24 -13.59
N GLN A 444 -32.04 -13.21 -14.41
CA GLN A 444 -32.03 -13.33 -15.87
C GLN A 444 -30.61 -13.54 -16.43
N VAL A 445 -29.60 -13.22 -15.64
CA VAL A 445 -28.17 -13.29 -16.02
C VAL A 445 -27.45 -14.42 -15.31
N ALA A 446 -27.67 -14.57 -14.01
CA ALA A 446 -27.10 -15.64 -13.20
C ALA A 446 -27.98 -15.94 -11.99
N THR A 447 -28.07 -17.22 -11.62
CA THR A 447 -28.78 -17.67 -10.40
C THR A 447 -27.83 -17.90 -9.24
N ASN A 448 -26.54 -18.08 -9.50
CA ASN A 448 -25.50 -18.26 -8.51
C ASN A 448 -24.27 -17.40 -8.88
N LEU A 449 -23.69 -16.77 -7.88
CA LEU A 449 -22.60 -15.80 -8.03
C LEU A 449 -21.33 -16.34 -7.37
N GLY A 450 -20.27 -16.52 -8.16
CA GLY A 450 -18.95 -16.86 -7.66
C GLY A 450 -18.21 -15.62 -7.19
N THR A 451 -17.92 -15.56 -5.89
CA THR A 451 -17.12 -14.49 -5.27
C THR A 451 -17.51 -13.08 -5.70
N PRO A 452 -18.79 -12.69 -5.55
CA PRO A 452 -19.27 -11.39 -5.98
C PRO A 452 -18.59 -10.27 -5.23
N THR A 453 -18.45 -9.09 -5.87
CA THR A 453 -17.94 -7.87 -5.24
C THR A 453 -18.68 -6.65 -5.78
N PHE A 454 -18.90 -5.66 -4.91
CA PHE A 454 -19.30 -4.31 -5.33
C PHE A 454 -18.06 -3.46 -5.59
N GLY A 455 -18.13 -2.56 -6.56
CA GLY A 455 -17.17 -1.48 -6.72
C GLY A 455 -17.22 -0.49 -5.53
N PRO A 456 -16.15 0.27 -5.26
CA PRO A 456 -16.09 1.18 -4.10
C PRO A 456 -17.19 2.26 -4.09
N ALA A 457 -17.66 2.71 -5.25
CA ALA A 457 -18.78 3.65 -5.37
C ALA A 457 -20.16 2.97 -5.17
N GLY A 458 -20.23 1.64 -5.19
CA GLY A 458 -21.47 0.89 -5.02
C GLY A 458 -22.38 0.83 -6.24
N ASP A 459 -21.90 1.27 -7.40
CA ASP A 459 -22.64 1.32 -8.66
C ASP A 459 -22.26 0.19 -9.64
N ILE A 460 -21.28 -0.62 -9.30
CA ILE A 460 -20.76 -1.75 -10.07
C ILE A 460 -20.89 -3.02 -9.24
N LEU A 461 -21.33 -4.11 -9.89
CA LEU A 461 -21.28 -5.47 -9.36
C LEU A 461 -20.47 -6.34 -10.32
N ALA A 462 -19.44 -7.04 -9.80
CA ALA A 462 -18.63 -7.99 -10.56
C ALA A 462 -18.69 -9.39 -9.94
N PHE A 463 -18.75 -10.44 -10.75
CA PHE A 463 -18.82 -11.84 -10.29
C PHE A 463 -18.52 -12.84 -11.40
N ASN A 464 -18.18 -14.08 -11.02
CA ASN A 464 -18.21 -15.22 -11.92
C ASN A 464 -19.61 -15.86 -11.85
N PRO A 465 -20.35 -16.04 -12.96
CA PRO A 465 -21.59 -16.80 -12.95
C PRO A 465 -21.28 -18.27 -12.71
N MET A 466 -21.90 -18.88 -11.68
CA MET A 466 -21.67 -20.28 -11.35
C MET A 466 -22.79 -21.18 -11.88
N VAL A 467 -22.42 -22.41 -12.23
CA VAL A 467 -23.39 -23.43 -12.69
C VAL A 467 -24.28 -23.93 -11.55
N SER A 468 -23.73 -23.91 -10.31
CA SER A 468 -24.47 -24.31 -9.12
C SER A 468 -24.09 -23.42 -7.93
N ALA A 469 -24.78 -23.54 -6.80
CA ALA A 469 -24.48 -22.80 -5.59
C ALA A 469 -23.12 -23.16 -4.94
N SER A 470 -22.42 -24.17 -5.45
CA SER A 470 -21.09 -24.55 -4.97
C SER A 470 -20.02 -23.70 -5.61
N ILE A 471 -19.13 -23.13 -4.79
CA ILE A 471 -17.93 -22.39 -5.25
C ILE A 471 -17.00 -23.28 -6.11
N SER A 472 -17.19 -24.58 -6.13
CA SER A 472 -16.41 -25.52 -6.95
C SER A 472 -16.84 -25.55 -8.42
N ASN A 473 -17.93 -24.87 -8.80
CA ASN A 473 -18.46 -24.88 -10.17
C ASN A 473 -18.50 -23.48 -10.84
N PRO A 474 -17.41 -22.69 -10.83
CA PRO A 474 -17.36 -21.44 -11.57
C PRO A 474 -17.38 -21.68 -13.08
N THR A 475 -17.93 -20.74 -13.84
CA THR A 475 -17.79 -20.73 -15.30
C THR A 475 -16.45 -20.19 -15.75
N GLN A 476 -16.19 -20.22 -17.05
CA GLN A 476 -15.01 -19.59 -17.65
C GLN A 476 -15.24 -18.10 -17.99
N LYS A 477 -16.22 -17.45 -17.31
CA LYS A 477 -16.59 -16.06 -17.59
C LYS A 477 -16.51 -15.19 -16.33
N LEU A 478 -16.19 -13.92 -16.53
CA LEU A 478 -16.35 -12.87 -15.55
C LEU A 478 -17.31 -11.82 -16.08
N LEU A 479 -18.31 -11.48 -15.29
CA LEU A 479 -19.31 -10.46 -15.62
C LEU A 479 -19.16 -9.24 -14.75
N VAL A 480 -19.43 -8.09 -15.35
CA VAL A 480 -19.59 -6.80 -14.67
C VAL A 480 -20.95 -6.22 -15.05
N MET A 481 -21.64 -5.64 -14.09
CA MET A 481 -22.97 -5.04 -14.27
C MET A 481 -23.06 -3.72 -13.53
N ASN A 482 -23.91 -2.81 -14.01
CA ASN A 482 -24.30 -1.64 -13.22
C ASN A 482 -25.27 -2.08 -12.12
N TYR A 483 -25.10 -1.56 -10.92
CA TYR A 483 -25.98 -1.79 -9.78
C TYR A 483 -26.62 -0.49 -9.30
N SER A 484 -27.93 -0.52 -9.03
CA SER A 484 -28.66 0.58 -8.42
C SER A 484 -29.07 0.23 -7.01
N ALA A 485 -28.46 0.85 -6.01
CA ALA A 485 -28.80 0.64 -4.62
C ALA A 485 -30.23 1.13 -4.28
N ALA A 486 -30.69 2.21 -4.92
CA ALA A 486 -32.04 2.74 -4.72
C ALA A 486 -33.12 1.77 -5.20
N ASN A 487 -32.92 1.17 -6.38
CA ASN A 487 -33.89 0.28 -6.99
C ASN A 487 -33.65 -1.22 -6.68
N LYS A 488 -32.52 -1.56 -6.02
CA LYS A 488 -32.08 -2.94 -5.81
C LYS A 488 -32.08 -3.75 -7.12
N SER A 489 -31.49 -3.17 -8.17
CA SER A 489 -31.52 -3.72 -9.52
C SER A 489 -30.16 -3.71 -10.18
N VAL A 490 -29.96 -4.62 -11.14
CA VAL A 490 -28.80 -4.66 -12.03
C VAL A 490 -29.21 -4.40 -13.47
N ALA A 491 -28.27 -3.84 -14.24
CA ALA A 491 -28.45 -3.56 -15.67
C ALA A 491 -27.12 -3.67 -16.42
N ASN A 492 -27.20 -3.67 -17.76
CA ASN A 492 -26.04 -3.61 -18.66
C ASN A 492 -24.97 -4.68 -18.36
N PRO A 493 -25.30 -5.98 -18.45
CA PRO A 493 -24.31 -7.03 -18.25
C PRO A 493 -23.24 -7.01 -19.33
N VAL A 494 -21.98 -6.98 -18.92
CA VAL A 494 -20.81 -7.09 -19.81
C VAL A 494 -20.00 -8.31 -19.40
N VAL A 495 -19.73 -9.22 -20.34
CA VAL A 495 -18.76 -10.30 -20.16
C VAL A 495 -17.38 -9.72 -20.41
N VAL A 496 -16.65 -9.41 -19.33
CA VAL A 496 -15.33 -8.77 -19.43
C VAL A 496 -14.17 -9.76 -19.57
N VAL A 497 -14.40 -11.04 -19.23
CA VAL A 497 -13.51 -12.17 -19.51
C VAL A 497 -14.34 -13.33 -20.05
N ASP A 498 -13.87 -13.94 -21.13
CA ASP A 498 -14.46 -15.16 -21.68
C ASP A 498 -13.36 -16.14 -22.09
N ASP A 499 -13.08 -17.12 -21.24
CA ASP A 499 -12.13 -18.20 -21.47
C ASP A 499 -12.83 -19.47 -22.04
N THR A 500 -14.06 -19.37 -22.51
CA THR A 500 -14.80 -20.50 -23.10
C THR A 500 -14.00 -21.10 -24.25
N GLY A 501 -13.76 -22.41 -24.19
CA GLY A 501 -12.94 -23.12 -25.17
C GLY A 501 -11.45 -23.18 -24.84
N GLN A 502 -10.98 -22.51 -23.77
CA GLN A 502 -9.66 -22.71 -23.20
C GLN A 502 -9.66 -23.98 -22.31
N ALA A 503 -8.48 -24.29 -21.72
CA ALA A 503 -8.40 -25.37 -20.73
C ALA A 503 -9.48 -25.20 -19.63
N ALA A 504 -10.14 -26.29 -19.24
CA ALA A 504 -11.24 -26.24 -18.27
C ALA A 504 -10.85 -25.63 -16.91
N THR A 505 -9.55 -25.67 -16.56
CA THR A 505 -8.99 -25.08 -15.36
C THR A 505 -8.76 -23.57 -15.48
N LYS A 506 -8.77 -23.01 -16.70
CA LYS A 506 -8.58 -21.58 -16.92
C LYS A 506 -9.88 -20.84 -16.65
N ARG A 507 -9.98 -20.17 -15.53
CA ARG A 507 -11.20 -19.54 -15.04
C ARG A 507 -10.90 -18.24 -14.30
N PRO A 508 -11.64 -17.16 -14.57
CA PRO A 508 -11.57 -15.93 -13.79
C PRO A 508 -12.40 -16.04 -12.51
N GLY A 509 -11.91 -15.50 -11.40
CA GLY A 509 -12.65 -15.42 -10.15
C GLY A 509 -12.08 -14.38 -9.22
N TRP A 510 -12.69 -14.22 -8.05
CA TRP A 510 -12.25 -13.27 -7.03
C TRP A 510 -12.05 -11.86 -7.59
N PRO A 511 -13.04 -11.28 -8.28
CA PRO A 511 -12.89 -9.93 -8.81
C PRO A 511 -12.79 -8.89 -7.72
N ALA A 512 -12.05 -7.81 -7.98
CA ALA A 512 -12.05 -6.59 -7.20
C ALA A 512 -12.01 -5.39 -8.14
N VAL A 513 -12.90 -4.43 -7.92
CA VAL A 513 -13.03 -3.26 -8.78
C VAL A 513 -12.07 -2.17 -8.30
N PHE A 514 -11.38 -1.51 -9.22
CA PHE A 514 -10.48 -0.41 -8.93
C PHE A 514 -11.23 0.80 -8.35
N PRO A 515 -10.53 1.67 -7.59
CA PRO A 515 -11.16 2.82 -6.92
C PRO A 515 -11.91 3.77 -7.86
N ASP A 516 -11.46 3.90 -9.11
CA ASP A 516 -12.08 4.75 -10.12
C ASP A 516 -13.21 4.06 -10.92
N GLY A 517 -13.50 2.80 -10.62
CA GLY A 517 -14.55 2.01 -11.27
C GLY A 517 -14.24 1.56 -12.70
N LYS A 518 -13.08 1.92 -13.28
CA LYS A 518 -12.79 1.67 -14.70
C LYS A 518 -12.22 0.30 -15.01
N ALA A 519 -11.60 -0.33 -14.02
CA ALA A 519 -10.95 -1.62 -14.16
C ALA A 519 -11.38 -2.61 -13.08
N VAL A 520 -11.25 -3.89 -13.40
CA VAL A 520 -11.40 -5.00 -12.48
C VAL A 520 -10.15 -5.87 -12.53
N ILE A 521 -9.56 -6.11 -11.37
CA ILE A 521 -8.53 -7.13 -11.18
C ILE A 521 -9.18 -8.43 -10.74
N PHE A 522 -8.63 -9.54 -11.11
CA PHE A 522 -9.19 -10.84 -10.77
C PHE A 522 -8.09 -11.92 -10.67
N HIS A 523 -8.40 -12.96 -9.94
CA HIS A 523 -7.67 -14.20 -9.90
C HIS A 523 -7.94 -14.98 -11.20
N HIS A 524 -6.92 -15.16 -12.03
CA HIS A 524 -6.99 -15.94 -13.26
C HIS A 524 -6.38 -17.32 -13.00
N GLN A 525 -7.21 -18.30 -12.73
CA GLN A 525 -6.77 -19.66 -12.45
C GLN A 525 -6.18 -20.32 -13.69
N LEU A 526 -5.02 -20.95 -13.53
CA LEU A 526 -4.28 -21.67 -14.58
C LEU A 526 -4.31 -23.17 -14.35
N ALA A 527 -4.29 -23.63 -13.10
CA ALA A 527 -4.35 -25.03 -12.73
C ALA A 527 -5.14 -25.22 -11.42
N ALA A 528 -5.90 -26.30 -11.33
CA ALA A 528 -6.59 -26.72 -10.12
C ALA A 528 -5.60 -27.31 -9.09
N GLY A 529 -6.06 -27.48 -7.84
CA GLY A 529 -5.28 -28.16 -6.79
C GLY A 529 -5.07 -29.64 -7.05
N LEU A 530 -4.09 -30.22 -6.33
CA LEU A 530 -3.74 -31.63 -6.43
C LEU A 530 -4.70 -32.58 -5.70
N ASP A 531 -5.72 -32.07 -5.02
CA ASP A 531 -6.71 -32.86 -4.28
C ASP A 531 -7.68 -33.67 -5.17
N GLY A 532 -7.38 -33.76 -6.48
CA GLY A 532 -8.18 -34.46 -7.46
C GLY A 532 -9.46 -33.75 -7.84
N ASN A 533 -9.75 -32.60 -7.26
CA ASN A 533 -10.92 -31.81 -7.58
C ASN A 533 -10.64 -31.02 -8.86
N THR A 534 -10.98 -31.62 -9.99
CA THR A 534 -10.84 -31.05 -11.33
C THR A 534 -11.88 -29.96 -11.61
N ASP A 535 -12.85 -29.75 -10.69
CA ASP A 535 -13.95 -28.80 -10.88
C ASP A 535 -13.49 -27.33 -10.80
N GLY A 536 -12.19 -27.12 -10.95
CA GLY A 536 -11.60 -25.80 -11.17
C GLY A 536 -12.00 -24.81 -10.11
N ALA A 537 -12.15 -25.29 -8.91
CA ALA A 537 -12.40 -24.41 -7.80
C ALA A 537 -11.35 -23.34 -7.77
N MET A 538 -11.77 -22.13 -7.58
CA MET A 538 -10.91 -20.97 -7.34
C MET A 538 -10.23 -21.11 -5.98
N PHE A 539 -9.59 -22.26 -5.71
CA PHE A 539 -8.97 -22.58 -4.45
C PHE A 539 -7.50 -22.25 -4.47
N THR A 540 -7.03 -21.75 -3.36
CA THR A 540 -5.61 -21.51 -3.07
C THR A 540 -4.93 -22.76 -2.49
N ARG A 541 -5.44 -23.97 -2.80
CA ARG A 541 -4.91 -25.24 -2.29
C ARG A 541 -3.58 -25.61 -2.94
N LYS A 542 -2.90 -26.58 -2.35
CA LYS A 542 -1.71 -27.19 -2.93
C LYS A 542 -1.91 -27.55 -4.40
N GLY A 543 -0.95 -27.19 -5.25
CA GLY A 543 -0.98 -27.43 -6.69
C GLY A 543 -1.83 -26.45 -7.49
N ALA A 544 -2.71 -25.66 -6.88
CA ALA A 544 -3.45 -24.63 -7.57
C ALA A 544 -2.47 -23.54 -8.07
N LYS A 545 -2.62 -23.17 -9.34
CA LYS A 545 -1.84 -22.10 -9.97
C LYS A 545 -2.77 -21.00 -10.46
N ALA A 546 -2.44 -19.77 -10.16
CA ALA A 546 -3.14 -18.60 -10.66
C ALA A 546 -2.20 -17.40 -10.73
N GLU A 547 -2.53 -16.49 -11.61
CA GLU A 547 -1.93 -15.16 -11.68
C GLU A 547 -3.00 -14.09 -11.53
N LEU A 548 -2.60 -12.89 -11.19
CA LEU A 548 -3.50 -11.74 -11.16
C LEU A 548 -3.48 -11.07 -12.53
N ALA A 549 -4.66 -10.86 -13.06
CA ALA A 549 -4.90 -10.18 -14.32
C ALA A 549 -5.93 -9.07 -14.13
N TRP A 550 -5.95 -8.13 -15.03
CA TRP A 550 -6.91 -7.03 -15.01
C TRP A 550 -7.51 -6.78 -16.39
N THR A 551 -8.66 -6.10 -16.40
CA THR A 551 -9.35 -5.71 -17.62
C THR A 551 -10.27 -4.51 -17.34
N SER A 552 -10.85 -3.93 -18.40
CA SER A 552 -11.86 -2.89 -18.27
C SER A 552 -13.15 -3.42 -17.64
N THR A 553 -13.89 -2.56 -16.92
CA THR A 553 -15.25 -2.85 -16.44
C THR A 553 -16.31 -2.67 -17.52
N SER A 554 -16.01 -1.97 -18.62
CA SER A 554 -16.97 -1.59 -19.67
C SER A 554 -16.75 -2.28 -21.01
N ASP A 555 -15.61 -2.94 -21.21
CA ASP A 555 -15.21 -3.49 -22.51
C ASP A 555 -14.43 -4.80 -22.35
N ALA A 556 -14.83 -5.83 -23.11
CA ALA A 556 -14.28 -7.19 -23.07
C ALA A 556 -12.91 -7.36 -23.77
N LYS A 557 -12.23 -6.29 -24.18
CA LYS A 557 -11.20 -6.40 -25.22
C LYS A 557 -9.79 -6.77 -24.78
N SER A 558 -9.40 -6.62 -23.51
CA SER A 558 -7.98 -6.78 -23.17
C SER A 558 -7.78 -7.31 -21.76
N VAL A 559 -7.75 -8.61 -21.61
CA VAL A 559 -7.24 -9.24 -20.38
C VAL A 559 -5.71 -9.19 -20.41
N THR A 560 -5.12 -8.54 -19.42
CA THR A 560 -3.67 -8.38 -19.31
C THR A 560 -3.19 -8.92 -17.97
N SER A 561 -2.14 -9.76 -17.97
CA SER A 561 -1.48 -10.20 -16.75
C SER A 561 -0.75 -9.02 -16.10
N LEU A 562 -0.85 -8.87 -14.79
CA LEU A 562 -0.07 -7.91 -14.00
C LEU A 562 1.30 -8.52 -13.70
N ASN A 563 2.15 -8.56 -14.72
CA ASN A 563 3.41 -9.29 -14.70
C ASN A 563 4.31 -8.87 -13.54
N GLN A 564 4.49 -7.56 -13.33
CA GLN A 564 5.38 -7.10 -12.26
C GLN A 564 4.85 -7.48 -10.88
N LEU A 565 3.57 -7.32 -10.64
CA LEU A 565 2.92 -7.78 -9.40
C LEU A 565 3.06 -9.30 -9.24
N ASN A 566 2.88 -10.06 -10.32
CA ASN A 566 2.98 -11.52 -10.29
C ASN A 566 4.41 -12.03 -10.07
N GLY A 567 5.43 -11.21 -10.28
CA GLY A 567 6.83 -11.60 -10.10
C GLY A 567 7.59 -11.82 -11.40
N ARG A 568 7.16 -11.17 -12.49
CA ARG A 568 7.84 -11.18 -13.79
C ARG A 568 8.23 -9.75 -14.18
N ASP A 569 9.33 -9.61 -14.90
CA ASP A 569 9.72 -8.36 -15.53
C ASP A 569 8.88 -8.06 -16.79
N ALA A 570 9.15 -6.93 -17.44
CA ALA A 570 8.46 -6.52 -18.66
C ALA A 570 8.64 -7.50 -19.84
N SER A 571 9.67 -8.36 -19.81
CA SER A 571 9.87 -9.43 -20.79
C SER A 571 9.06 -10.70 -20.48
N GLY A 572 8.40 -10.76 -19.33
CA GLY A 572 7.71 -11.94 -18.82
C GLY A 572 8.62 -12.94 -18.10
N THR A 573 9.91 -12.60 -17.93
CA THR A 573 10.86 -13.44 -17.19
C THR A 573 10.68 -13.25 -15.69
N SER A 574 10.69 -14.35 -14.91
CA SER A 574 10.60 -14.27 -13.44
C SER A 574 11.83 -13.55 -12.87
N TYR A 575 11.59 -12.50 -12.10
CA TYR A 575 12.62 -11.87 -11.28
C TYR A 575 12.65 -12.46 -9.84
N LEU A 576 11.66 -13.29 -9.50
CA LEU A 576 11.63 -13.92 -8.18
C LEU A 576 12.83 -14.84 -8.00
N PRO A 577 13.49 -14.78 -6.84
CA PRO A 577 14.65 -15.63 -6.57
C PRO A 577 14.28 -17.10 -6.65
N LYS A 578 15.08 -17.88 -7.36
CA LYS A 578 14.95 -19.35 -7.35
C LYS A 578 15.50 -19.89 -6.05
N LEU A 579 14.67 -20.57 -5.28
CA LEU A 579 15.16 -21.38 -4.17
C LEU A 579 15.97 -22.57 -4.72
N PRO A 580 17.03 -23.00 -4.00
CA PRO A 580 17.54 -24.34 -4.18
C PRO A 580 16.35 -25.30 -4.03
N THR A 581 16.28 -26.29 -4.90
CA THR A 581 15.15 -27.24 -5.02
C THR A 581 14.48 -27.51 -3.68
N ALA A 582 13.16 -27.45 -3.63
CA ALA A 582 12.30 -27.61 -2.45
C ALA A 582 12.57 -28.86 -1.58
N SER A 583 13.39 -29.75 -2.08
CA SER A 583 13.82 -30.99 -1.44
C SER A 583 14.71 -30.84 -0.20
N THR A 584 15.12 -29.62 0.17
CA THR A 584 16.13 -29.44 1.23
C THR A 584 15.64 -28.72 2.48
N LEU A 585 14.41 -28.21 2.50
CA LEU A 585 13.89 -27.46 3.65
C LEU A 585 12.63 -28.14 4.19
N VAL A 586 12.82 -29.06 5.08
CA VAL A 586 11.75 -29.77 5.77
C VAL A 586 11.73 -29.38 7.23
N CYS A 587 10.54 -29.05 7.72
CA CYS A 587 10.32 -28.76 9.12
C CYS A 587 9.64 -29.94 9.82
N THR A 588 10.19 -30.34 10.95
CA THR A 588 9.55 -31.29 11.88
C THR A 588 8.57 -30.55 12.80
N ALA A 589 7.78 -31.34 13.53
CA ALA A 589 6.83 -30.84 14.53
C ALA A 589 7.48 -30.01 15.66
N ASP A 590 8.74 -30.21 15.93
CA ASP A 590 9.53 -29.48 16.92
C ASP A 590 10.30 -28.28 16.33
N GLY A 591 10.06 -27.97 15.04
CA GLY A 591 10.73 -26.87 14.35
C GLY A 591 12.12 -27.19 13.82
N ALA A 592 12.62 -28.43 14.00
CA ALA A 592 13.89 -28.84 13.44
C ALA A 592 13.79 -29.06 11.93
N GLN A 593 14.87 -28.75 11.21
CA GLN A 593 14.99 -29.11 9.81
C GLN A 593 15.35 -30.58 9.64
N VAL A 594 14.64 -31.27 8.79
CA VAL A 594 14.97 -32.64 8.36
C VAL A 594 15.19 -32.67 6.86
N GLY A 595 16.04 -33.63 6.44
CA GLY A 595 16.42 -33.80 5.04
C GLY A 595 15.27 -34.14 4.10
N ALA A 596 15.58 -34.18 2.83
CA ALA A 596 14.68 -34.34 1.70
C ALA A 596 13.64 -35.46 1.87
N GLY A 597 12.37 -35.15 1.58
CA GLY A 597 11.32 -36.18 1.45
C GLY A 597 9.96 -35.89 2.06
N SER A 598 9.86 -34.97 3.02
CA SER A 598 8.58 -34.58 3.65
C SER A 598 8.22 -33.11 3.30
N GLY A 599 8.59 -32.69 2.13
CA GLY A 599 8.85 -31.35 1.75
C GLY A 599 7.72 -30.36 1.66
N MET A 600 8.13 -29.13 1.58
CA MET A 600 7.28 -28.06 1.11
C MET A 600 6.79 -28.41 -0.29
N ASP A 601 5.52 -28.55 -0.38
CA ASP A 601 4.85 -29.05 -1.54
C ASP A 601 4.47 -27.95 -2.54
N VAL A 602 5.19 -26.86 -2.53
CA VAL A 602 5.03 -25.75 -3.44
C VAL A 602 6.17 -25.80 -4.44
N ASP A 603 5.81 -25.96 -5.70
CA ASP A 603 6.77 -25.87 -6.80
C ASP A 603 7.16 -24.41 -7.01
N HIS A 604 8.24 -23.97 -6.37
CA HIS A 604 8.74 -22.60 -6.47
C HIS A 604 9.31 -22.24 -7.86
N SER A 605 9.40 -23.18 -8.80
CA SER A 605 9.65 -22.84 -10.20
C SER A 605 8.49 -22.05 -10.83
N SER A 606 7.32 -22.11 -10.20
CA SER A 606 6.07 -21.47 -10.64
C SER A 606 5.63 -20.30 -9.77
N ASP A 607 6.46 -19.75 -8.89
CA ASP A 607 6.13 -18.67 -7.97
C ASP A 607 5.34 -17.50 -8.60
N PRO A 608 5.64 -17.06 -9.85
CA PRO A 608 4.81 -16.06 -10.52
C PRO A 608 3.37 -16.48 -10.79
N SER A 609 3.05 -17.77 -10.68
CA SER A 609 1.71 -18.32 -10.83
C SER A 609 1.12 -18.81 -9.50
N LEU A 610 1.60 -18.29 -8.38
CA LEU A 610 1.11 -18.63 -7.04
C LEU A 610 0.45 -17.43 -6.35
N ASN A 611 -0.35 -16.64 -7.09
CA ASN A 611 -0.99 -15.41 -6.64
C ASN A 611 -2.50 -15.51 -6.76
N TYR A 612 -3.23 -15.17 -5.69
CA TYR A 612 -4.64 -15.51 -5.54
C TYR A 612 -5.41 -14.40 -4.82
N GLU A 613 -6.73 -14.40 -4.97
CA GLU A 613 -7.71 -13.70 -4.14
C GLU A 613 -7.38 -12.19 -3.95
N PRO A 614 -7.25 -11.42 -5.03
CA PRO A 614 -6.94 -10.00 -4.91
C PRO A 614 -8.10 -9.23 -4.30
N THR A 615 -7.78 -8.19 -3.54
CA THR A 615 -8.67 -7.09 -3.15
C THR A 615 -7.97 -5.77 -3.41
N VAL A 616 -8.72 -4.70 -3.56
CA VAL A 616 -8.18 -3.38 -3.83
C VAL A 616 -8.61 -2.43 -2.71
N ASN A 617 -7.68 -1.61 -2.21
CA ASN A 617 -8.03 -0.54 -1.30
C ASN A 617 -9.07 0.37 -1.98
N PRO A 618 -10.19 0.70 -1.32
CA PRO A 618 -11.27 1.46 -1.92
C PRO A 618 -10.89 2.90 -2.32
N VAL A 619 -9.77 3.41 -1.82
CA VAL A 619 -9.27 4.75 -2.12
C VAL A 619 -7.88 4.66 -2.75
N ALA A 620 -7.72 5.31 -3.91
CA ALA A 620 -6.41 5.48 -4.51
C ALA A 620 -5.54 6.41 -3.66
N THR A 621 -4.31 5.99 -3.38
CA THR A 621 -3.42 6.71 -2.48
C THR A 621 -2.05 6.92 -3.13
N GLY A 622 -1.60 8.17 -3.19
CA GLY A 622 -0.31 8.53 -3.79
C GLY A 622 -0.21 8.25 -5.29
N GLY A 623 -1.35 8.19 -5.99
CA GLY A 623 -1.43 7.90 -7.42
C GLY A 623 -1.59 6.42 -7.75
N TYR A 624 -1.67 5.56 -6.76
CA TYR A 624 -1.76 4.10 -6.92
C TYR A 624 -3.07 3.54 -6.37
N ALA A 625 -3.60 2.53 -7.04
CA ALA A 625 -4.48 1.55 -6.44
C ALA A 625 -3.61 0.50 -5.73
N TRP A 626 -3.92 0.22 -4.46
CA TRP A 626 -3.18 -0.74 -3.66
C TRP A 626 -3.89 -2.08 -3.64
N VAL A 627 -3.22 -3.09 -4.17
CA VAL A 627 -3.76 -4.44 -4.30
C VAL A 627 -3.18 -5.31 -3.18
N VAL A 628 -4.04 -5.86 -2.33
CA VAL A 628 -3.68 -6.90 -1.37
C VAL A 628 -4.08 -8.24 -1.96
N PHE A 629 -3.19 -9.22 -1.91
CA PHE A 629 -3.47 -10.54 -2.45
C PHE A 629 -2.79 -11.65 -1.65
N THR A 630 -3.31 -12.84 -1.78
CA THR A 630 -2.71 -14.05 -1.23
C THR A 630 -1.64 -14.58 -2.16
N SER A 631 -0.46 -14.92 -1.63
CA SER A 631 0.57 -15.59 -2.43
C SER A 631 1.26 -16.69 -1.65
N ARG A 632 1.72 -17.72 -2.38
CA ARG A 632 2.60 -18.76 -1.86
C ARG A 632 4.05 -18.58 -2.29
N ARG A 633 4.38 -17.41 -2.90
CA ARG A 633 5.77 -17.09 -3.26
C ARG A 633 6.66 -17.05 -2.02
N MET A 634 7.92 -17.43 -2.20
CA MET A 634 8.91 -17.37 -1.13
C MET A 634 9.46 -15.94 -1.00
N TYR A 635 10.25 -15.75 0.06
CA TYR A 635 10.88 -14.49 0.46
C TYR A 635 9.90 -13.40 0.90
N GLY A 636 10.29 -12.64 1.79
CA GLY A 636 9.56 -11.87 2.77
C GLY A 636 9.76 -12.55 4.12
N ASN A 637 8.83 -12.47 5.03
CA ASN A 637 8.93 -13.17 6.32
C ASN A 637 8.36 -14.58 6.29
N VAL A 638 8.62 -15.35 5.26
CA VAL A 638 8.08 -16.70 5.21
C VAL A 638 8.81 -17.61 6.18
N ALA A 639 8.07 -18.31 7.02
CA ALA A 639 8.59 -19.21 8.07
C ALA A 639 9.36 -20.42 7.54
N THR A 640 9.63 -20.48 6.27
CA THR A 640 10.34 -21.58 5.60
C THR A 640 11.84 -21.36 5.47
N ILE A 641 12.33 -20.18 5.84
CA ILE A 641 13.78 -19.92 5.91
C ILE A 641 14.28 -20.23 7.32
N PRO A 642 15.33 -21.04 7.49
CA PRO A 642 15.86 -21.34 8.82
C PRO A 642 16.16 -20.07 9.63
N PRO A 643 15.95 -20.08 10.94
CA PRO A 643 15.52 -21.20 11.81
C PRO A 643 13.99 -21.37 11.88
N PHE A 644 13.24 -20.71 11.01
CA PHE A 644 11.79 -20.66 11.07
C PHE A 644 11.21 -21.79 10.23
N CYS A 645 10.81 -22.82 10.89
CA CYS A 645 9.94 -23.82 10.30
C CYS A 645 8.49 -23.51 10.64
N SER A 646 7.62 -23.62 9.66
CA SER A 646 6.21 -23.39 9.83
C SER A 646 5.56 -24.44 10.73
N ASP A 647 4.79 -24.01 11.66
CA ASP A 647 3.95 -24.72 12.61
C ASP A 647 4.63 -25.81 13.45
N PRO A 648 5.12 -25.44 14.66
CA PRO A 648 5.75 -26.37 15.59
C PRO A 648 4.79 -27.40 16.22
N ARG A 649 3.47 -27.32 15.93
CA ARG A 649 2.46 -28.21 16.51
C ARG A 649 2.42 -29.61 15.86
N GLY A 650 3.27 -29.86 14.86
CA GLY A 650 3.34 -31.15 14.20
C GLY A 650 2.16 -31.49 13.30
N VAL A 651 1.45 -30.45 12.84
CA VAL A 651 0.41 -30.56 11.83
C VAL A 651 1.01 -30.18 10.49
N ASP A 652 0.75 -30.94 9.45
CA ASP A 652 1.24 -30.65 8.09
C ASP A 652 0.47 -29.47 7.46
N LEU A 653 0.50 -28.32 8.15
CA LEU A 653 -0.07 -27.09 7.68
C LEU A 653 0.81 -26.40 6.65
N VAL A 654 2.11 -26.72 6.63
CA VAL A 654 3.08 -26.17 5.70
C VAL A 654 2.65 -26.39 4.26
N GLN A 655 2.28 -27.61 3.94
CA GLN A 655 1.88 -28.00 2.60
C GLN A 655 0.59 -27.29 2.15
N ASN A 656 -0.35 -27.09 3.05
CA ASN A 656 -1.70 -26.67 2.68
C ASN A 656 -1.99 -25.21 3.01
N ILE A 657 -1.46 -24.68 4.10
CA ILE A 657 -1.95 -23.42 4.68
C ILE A 657 -0.84 -22.43 4.98
N THR A 658 0.19 -22.81 5.74
CA THR A 658 1.15 -21.86 6.33
C THR A 658 2.04 -21.13 5.32
N THR A 659 2.18 -21.64 4.12
CA THR A 659 2.90 -20.92 3.04
C THR A 659 2.10 -19.78 2.45
N LYS A 660 0.79 -19.68 2.70
CA LYS A 660 -0.01 -18.55 2.26
C LYS A 660 0.32 -17.30 3.07
N LYS A 661 0.67 -16.25 2.39
CA LYS A 661 0.93 -14.94 2.99
C LYS A 661 0.26 -13.83 2.20
N LEU A 662 0.00 -12.72 2.87
CA LEU A 662 -0.50 -11.51 2.23
C LEU A 662 0.66 -10.70 1.66
N TRP A 663 0.49 -10.28 0.43
CA TRP A 663 1.39 -9.41 -0.30
C TRP A 663 0.63 -8.19 -0.80
N VAL A 664 1.35 -7.11 -1.01
CA VAL A 664 0.77 -5.83 -1.47
C VAL A 664 1.55 -5.34 -2.67
N ALA A 665 0.85 -4.86 -3.68
CA ALA A 665 1.46 -4.20 -4.82
C ALA A 665 0.77 -2.87 -5.13
N ALA A 666 1.55 -1.91 -5.58
CA ALA A 666 1.06 -0.69 -6.20
C ALA A 666 0.68 -0.97 -7.66
N VAL A 667 -0.41 -0.39 -8.11
CA VAL A 667 -0.86 -0.40 -9.51
C VAL A 667 -1.22 1.03 -9.89
N ASP A 668 -0.65 1.57 -10.96
CA ASP A 668 -0.89 2.94 -11.39
C ASP A 668 -2.38 3.17 -11.68
N ILE A 669 -3.00 4.11 -10.99
CA ILE A 669 -4.43 4.39 -11.15
C ILE A 669 -4.78 4.92 -12.56
N ASN A 670 -3.83 5.53 -13.22
CA ASN A 670 -3.96 6.03 -14.60
C ASN A 670 -3.41 5.04 -15.65
N GLY A 671 -3.19 3.78 -15.25
CA GLY A 671 -2.69 2.74 -16.13
C GLY A 671 -3.60 2.55 -17.37
N THR A 672 -3.01 2.31 -18.51
CA THR A 672 -3.77 2.08 -19.75
C THR A 672 -4.20 0.62 -19.83
N ILE A 673 -5.50 0.37 -20.02
CA ILE A 673 -6.02 -1.00 -20.25
C ILE A 673 -5.29 -1.64 -21.43
N GLY A 674 -4.87 -2.88 -21.27
CA GLY A 674 -4.05 -3.61 -22.25
C GLY A 674 -2.55 -3.53 -22.01
N THR A 675 -2.10 -2.76 -21.01
CA THR A 675 -0.71 -2.71 -20.55
C THR A 675 -0.59 -3.24 -19.11
N ASP A 676 0.62 -3.45 -18.61
CA ASP A 676 0.89 -3.79 -17.22
C ASP A 676 1.29 -2.53 -16.42
N PRO A 677 0.38 -1.96 -15.60
CA PRO A 677 0.65 -0.79 -14.77
C PRO A 677 1.09 -1.17 -13.35
N SER A 678 1.38 -2.45 -13.08
CA SER A 678 1.72 -2.91 -11.74
C SER A 678 3.20 -2.74 -11.43
N HIS A 679 3.52 -2.77 -10.13
CA HIS A 679 4.87 -2.76 -9.61
C HIS A 679 5.16 -4.03 -8.80
N PRO A 680 6.45 -4.39 -8.59
CA PRO A 680 6.82 -5.51 -7.76
C PRO A 680 6.18 -5.43 -6.37
N ALA A 681 5.64 -6.56 -5.92
CA ALA A 681 4.92 -6.64 -4.67
C ALA A 681 5.87 -6.72 -3.47
N PHE A 682 5.42 -6.24 -2.32
CA PHE A 682 6.09 -6.42 -1.04
C PHE A 682 5.25 -7.28 -0.09
N TYR A 683 5.94 -7.96 0.82
CA TYR A 683 5.34 -8.74 1.90
C TYR A 683 4.61 -7.81 2.89
N LEU A 684 3.33 -8.07 3.17
CA LEU A 684 2.61 -7.31 4.18
C LEU A 684 3.19 -7.60 5.57
N PRO A 685 3.77 -6.61 6.27
CA PRO A 685 4.32 -6.85 7.61
C PRO A 685 3.21 -7.08 8.65
N ALA A 686 3.60 -7.47 9.86
CA ALA A 686 2.75 -7.72 11.02
C ALA A 686 1.79 -8.91 10.92
N GLN A 687 1.72 -9.62 9.79
CA GLN A 687 0.91 -10.84 9.70
C GLN A 687 1.59 -12.02 10.43
N GLU A 688 0.81 -12.96 10.96
CA GLU A 688 1.37 -14.12 11.66
C GLU A 688 2.31 -14.93 10.76
N ILE A 689 3.53 -15.18 11.27
CA ILE A 689 4.55 -15.96 10.56
C ILE A 689 4.16 -17.44 10.46
N LEU A 690 3.63 -18.02 11.55
CA LEU A 690 3.32 -19.45 11.66
C LEU A 690 1.91 -19.83 11.21
N ALA A 691 1.15 -18.90 10.62
CA ALA A 691 -0.19 -19.16 10.13
C ALA A 691 -0.31 -18.96 8.62
N GLY A 692 -1.30 -19.60 8.00
CA GLY A 692 -1.69 -19.35 6.63
C GLY A 692 -2.66 -18.17 6.55
N ASN A 693 -2.23 -17.07 5.97
CA ASN A 693 -2.98 -15.82 5.89
C ASN A 693 -3.48 -15.60 4.47
N SER A 694 -4.76 -15.33 4.31
CA SER A 694 -5.35 -15.17 2.98
C SER A 694 -6.51 -14.17 2.95
N ARG A 695 -6.81 -13.69 1.75
CA ARG A 695 -7.89 -12.77 1.42
C ARG A 695 -7.90 -11.54 2.33
N GLY A 696 -6.89 -10.69 2.19
CA GLY A 696 -6.81 -9.43 2.92
C GLY A 696 -7.74 -8.39 2.30
N PHE A 697 -8.62 -7.79 3.11
CA PHE A 697 -9.40 -6.61 2.75
C PHE A 697 -8.78 -5.37 3.36
N TRP A 698 -8.23 -4.50 2.55
CA TRP A 698 -7.78 -3.20 3.00
C TRP A 698 -8.93 -2.21 2.91
N VAL A 699 -9.41 -1.76 4.03
CA VAL A 699 -10.57 -0.86 4.12
C VAL A 699 -10.21 0.39 4.91
N LEU A 700 -11.03 1.43 4.75
CA LEU A 700 -10.87 2.66 5.52
C LEU A 700 -11.15 2.38 7.00
N ASP A 701 -10.40 3.04 7.88
CA ASP A 701 -10.79 3.10 9.30
C ASP A 701 -12.04 3.98 9.45
N PRO A 702 -12.89 3.73 10.46
CA PRO A 702 -13.89 4.70 10.82
C PRO A 702 -13.25 6.07 11.04
N CYS A 703 -13.77 7.10 10.38
CA CYS A 703 -13.18 8.42 10.43
C CYS A 703 -13.20 9.02 11.83
N LYS A 704 -12.26 9.93 12.12
CA LYS A 704 -12.14 10.66 13.38
C LYS A 704 -12.94 11.96 13.33
N ALA A 705 -13.61 12.29 14.42
CA ALA A 705 -14.31 13.56 14.57
C ALA A 705 -13.33 14.75 14.60
N ASP A 706 -13.86 15.94 14.34
CA ASP A 706 -13.09 17.19 14.45
C ASP A 706 -12.43 17.33 15.83
N GLY A 707 -11.18 17.79 15.83
CA GLY A 707 -10.32 17.87 17.00
C GLY A 707 -9.55 16.57 17.32
N GLY A 708 -9.88 15.43 16.70
CA GLY A 708 -9.12 14.19 16.84
C GLY A 708 -7.74 14.30 16.17
N SER A 709 -6.68 13.71 16.77
CA SER A 709 -5.35 13.71 16.17
C SER A 709 -5.35 12.91 14.86
N CYS A 710 -4.69 13.42 13.83
CA CYS A 710 -4.62 12.81 12.50
C CYS A 710 -3.20 12.81 11.95
N LEU A 711 -3.01 12.10 10.86
CA LEU A 711 -1.78 12.08 10.06
C LEU A 711 -2.06 12.55 8.62
N SER A 712 -3.32 12.44 8.18
CA SER A 712 -3.78 12.81 6.84
C SER A 712 -5.29 13.05 6.84
N GLY A 713 -5.80 13.77 5.85
CA GLY A 713 -7.20 14.21 5.78
C GLY A 713 -8.20 13.06 5.62
N ASP A 714 -7.81 11.96 5.00
CA ASP A 714 -8.64 10.75 4.84
C ASP A 714 -9.00 10.05 6.16
N GLN A 715 -8.24 10.33 7.25
CA GLN A 715 -8.58 9.86 8.59
C GLN A 715 -9.70 10.67 9.26
N CYS A 716 -10.06 11.82 8.71
CA CYS A 716 -10.97 12.78 9.33
C CYS A 716 -12.35 12.74 8.68
N CYS A 717 -13.42 12.75 9.50
CA CYS A 717 -14.79 12.81 8.99
C CYS A 717 -15.04 14.08 8.16
N GLY A 718 -14.40 15.18 8.54
CA GLY A 718 -14.43 16.42 7.77
C GLY A 718 -13.57 16.42 6.51
N GLY A 719 -12.62 15.50 6.40
CA GLY A 719 -11.73 15.32 5.26
C GLY A 719 -10.47 16.18 5.28
N TYR A 720 -10.19 16.89 6.38
CA TYR A 720 -9.01 17.75 6.53
C TYR A 720 -8.23 17.42 7.79
N CYS A 721 -6.91 17.46 7.67
CA CYS A 721 -5.98 17.22 8.78
C CYS A 721 -5.08 18.46 8.93
N ASN A 722 -5.49 19.37 9.78
CA ASN A 722 -4.92 20.71 9.90
C ASN A 722 -3.80 20.75 10.93
N SER A 723 -2.72 21.50 10.63
CA SER A 723 -1.65 21.79 11.58
C SER A 723 -2.09 22.90 12.53
N SER A 724 -1.91 22.69 13.83
CA SER A 724 -2.07 23.72 14.85
C SER A 724 -0.77 24.52 15.07
N ASP A 725 -0.84 25.59 15.86
CA ASP A 725 0.30 26.48 16.13
C ASP A 725 1.50 25.78 16.77
N ASN A 726 1.28 24.68 17.48
CA ASN A 726 2.34 23.85 18.06
C ASN A 726 2.80 22.72 17.14
N GLY A 727 2.32 22.71 15.87
CA GLY A 727 2.66 21.68 14.89
C GLY A 727 1.93 20.34 15.06
N SER A 728 1.01 20.21 16.01
CA SER A 728 0.16 19.02 16.10
C SER A 728 -0.86 19.01 14.95
N LEU A 729 -1.21 17.83 14.47
CA LEU A 729 -2.17 17.63 13.40
C LEU A 729 -3.51 17.18 13.97
N THR A 730 -4.59 17.91 13.65
CA THR A 730 -5.95 17.64 14.14
C THR A 730 -6.96 17.65 13.01
N CYS A 731 -7.96 16.77 13.13
CA CYS A 731 -9.08 16.68 12.20
C CYS A 731 -9.92 17.95 12.21
N SER A 732 -10.40 18.34 11.03
CA SER A 732 -11.26 19.50 10.83
C SER A 732 -12.26 19.25 9.70
N SER A 733 -13.41 19.91 9.76
CA SER A 733 -14.38 19.96 8.66
C SER A 733 -14.09 21.06 7.63
N THR A 734 -13.08 21.88 7.89
CA THR A 734 -12.64 22.95 6.99
C THR A 734 -11.15 22.87 6.71
N PRO A 735 -10.68 23.20 5.48
CA PRO A 735 -9.25 23.24 5.20
C PRO A 735 -8.56 24.36 6.00
N SER A 736 -7.33 24.14 6.40
CA SER A 736 -6.47 25.18 7.03
C SER A 736 -6.03 26.26 6.05
N ASN A 737 -6.06 25.95 4.75
CA ASN A 737 -5.68 26.80 3.64
C ASN A 737 -6.86 26.97 2.66
N GLN A 738 -6.73 27.92 1.71
CA GLN A 738 -7.73 28.06 0.64
C GLN A 738 -7.75 26.90 -0.37
N CYS A 739 -6.87 25.93 -0.21
CA CYS A 739 -6.77 24.74 -1.05
C CYS A 739 -6.53 23.49 -0.20
N SER A 740 -6.79 22.32 -0.78
CA SER A 740 -6.64 21.03 -0.13
C SER A 740 -5.24 20.43 -0.38
N GLY A 741 -4.58 19.99 0.67
CA GLY A 741 -3.32 19.25 0.59
C GLY A 741 -3.50 17.82 0.05
N VAL A 742 -2.40 17.08 -0.07
CA VAL A 742 -2.45 15.66 -0.45
C VAL A 742 -3.28 14.88 0.56
N GLN A 743 -4.20 14.04 0.07
CA GLN A 743 -5.19 13.27 0.86
C GLN A 743 -6.19 14.12 1.66
N GLU A 744 -6.31 15.39 1.35
CA GLU A 744 -7.41 16.21 1.84
C GLU A 744 -8.59 16.21 0.85
N LYS A 745 -9.77 16.48 1.38
CA LYS A 745 -11.02 16.47 0.63
C LYS A 745 -11.01 17.48 -0.52
N CYS A 746 -11.50 17.07 -1.67
CA CYS A 746 -11.68 17.91 -2.84
C CYS A 746 -12.98 17.57 -3.58
N THR A 747 -13.48 18.48 -4.40
CA THR A 747 -14.58 18.25 -5.35
C THR A 747 -14.09 18.27 -6.79
N THR A 748 -13.03 19.00 -7.05
CA THR A 748 -12.35 19.08 -8.35
C THR A 748 -10.84 19.14 -8.14
N SER A 749 -10.06 18.83 -9.18
CA SER A 749 -8.59 18.95 -9.12
C SER A 749 -8.10 20.37 -8.86
N ALA A 750 -8.91 21.38 -9.19
CA ALA A 750 -8.60 22.79 -8.89
C ALA A 750 -8.62 23.12 -7.39
N ASN A 751 -9.23 22.27 -6.55
CA ASN A 751 -9.19 22.44 -5.10
C ASN A 751 -7.85 22.04 -4.49
N CYS A 752 -7.02 21.27 -5.20
CA CYS A 752 -5.74 20.80 -4.67
C CYS A 752 -4.69 21.91 -4.70
N CYS A 753 -3.90 22.02 -3.62
CA CYS A 753 -2.86 23.05 -3.47
C CYS A 753 -1.75 22.91 -4.51
N ASP A 754 -1.42 21.69 -4.88
CA ASP A 754 -0.52 21.38 -5.97
C ASP A 754 -1.34 21.14 -7.24
N SER A 755 -1.09 21.96 -8.28
CA SER A 755 -1.79 21.86 -9.57
C SER A 755 -1.51 20.54 -10.33
N SER A 756 -0.46 19.81 -9.95
CA SER A 756 -0.19 18.47 -10.48
C SER A 756 -1.10 17.40 -9.86
N ASN A 757 -1.67 17.68 -8.68
CA ASN A 757 -2.57 16.75 -8.00
C ASN A 757 -3.93 16.69 -8.69
N ARG A 758 -4.57 15.54 -8.58
CA ARG A 758 -5.91 15.29 -9.10
C ARG A 758 -6.87 14.94 -7.97
N CYS A 759 -8.10 15.39 -8.10
CA CYS A 759 -9.18 14.96 -7.20
C CYS A 759 -9.68 13.58 -7.64
N ILE A 760 -9.31 12.54 -6.91
CA ILE A 760 -9.70 11.16 -7.16
C ILE A 760 -10.47 10.67 -5.94
N ASN A 761 -11.68 10.18 -6.16
CA ASN A 761 -12.59 9.72 -5.08
C ASN A 761 -12.80 10.74 -3.96
N GLY A 762 -12.79 12.03 -4.30
CA GLY A 762 -13.03 13.10 -3.34
C GLY A 762 -11.80 13.52 -2.53
N PHE A 763 -10.60 13.03 -2.87
CA PHE A 763 -9.34 13.40 -2.20
C PHE A 763 -8.27 13.84 -3.19
N CYS A 764 -7.48 14.85 -2.81
CA CYS A 764 -6.34 15.30 -3.59
C CYS A 764 -5.25 14.25 -3.61
N THR A 765 -4.97 13.70 -4.78
CA THR A 765 -4.04 12.59 -4.99
C THR A 765 -2.96 13.01 -5.97
N GLN A 766 -1.71 12.76 -5.65
CA GLN A 766 -0.61 13.02 -6.58
C GLN A 766 -0.68 12.04 -7.76
N PRO A 767 -0.30 12.49 -8.97
CA PRO A 767 -0.15 11.60 -10.10
C PRO A 767 0.97 10.59 -9.85
N THR A 768 0.85 9.42 -10.43
CA THR A 768 1.87 8.37 -10.38
C THR A 768 3.20 8.90 -10.92
N ILE A 769 4.28 8.46 -10.30
CA ILE A 769 5.62 8.70 -10.80
C ILE A 769 5.92 7.55 -11.76
N GLY A 770 5.66 7.77 -13.04
CA GLY A 770 5.99 6.83 -14.10
C GLY A 770 7.49 6.65 -14.30
#